data_e407cf7ed36beabc0ead8776b87f3e92
#
_entry.id   e407cf7ed36beabc0ead8776b87f3e92
#
_cell.length_a   1.000
_cell.length_b   1.000
_cell.length_c   1.000
_cell.angle_alpha   90.00
_cell.angle_beta   90.00
_cell.angle_gamma   90.00
#
_symmetry.space_group_name_H-M   'P 1'
#
loop_
_entity.id
_entity.type
_entity.pdbx_description
1 polymer ?
#
loop_
_entity_poly.entity_id
_entity_poly.type
_entity_poly.pdbx_seq_one_letter_code
_entity_poly.pdbx_strand_id
1 'polypeptide(L)'
;MAYKNFKFDVDADGIALVTWDIPDRSMNVFDEISTQEIGEIIKQTTSDPAIKGVVITSAKEAFCAGADLSMLEGMNRSYAQLFKEKGEEAANQMLFEQSRQMSQSFRAIETSGKPWVAAINGLALGGGFEITLACHYRVAAENPKTRLGLPEIKVGLFPGAGGTQRVPRLVQPADAMQLLLKGEAVNLTRAKALNLIHAVVPAADLIKAAKDWIKGGGKAVAPWDEKGFKLPGGPVFSKMGMQMFPAGNAIYRRETYDNYPAARAIMSCVYEGLQLPIDAALRVESRYFTKVLRSKEAAAMIRSLFLSMQELNKGARRPAGVPPTKVKKLAVIGAGFMGASVGYVSAQAGIDVVLVDRDLESADKGKGHAKTVVDGLIAKGRMKQDAADAILARISATSDYNVISDCDLVIEAVFEDRKVKADTYAKAQPLLKPGAIFASNTSTLPINSLAEEFKDQGKFIGIHFFSPVEKMMLVEIILGKNTGDVALATALDYVRAIGKTPIVVNDSRGFFANRCVMRYISEGNEMLLEGVPPAMIENTAKMAGMPVGPLSLQDEVALDLGLKITKATEADLGPNAIDQAQKKLMVEMVEKQGRFGRKNGKGFYDYPEKGKGQKSLWPGLANLQPKQLDPDTLSVEELKQRFLVVQAVEAARTVEDRVITDVREADVGSILGFGFAPFTGGALSYIDFMGTKNFVALCHSFEKKYGSRFTPPKLLEEMAAKGETFYGRFPPKKQAA
;
A
#
# COMPACT_ATOMS: atom_id res chain seq x y z
N MET A 1 -15.31 -36.39 -14.54
CA MET A 1 -13.96 -35.89 -14.88
C MET A 1 -13.24 -35.55 -13.59
N ALA A 2 -11.97 -35.83 -13.49
CA ALA A 2 -11.20 -35.40 -12.34
C ALA A 2 -10.64 -34.01 -12.62
N TYR A 3 -11.06 -32.99 -11.88
CA TYR A 3 -10.52 -31.64 -11.91
C TYR A 3 -9.25 -31.56 -11.05
N LYS A 4 -8.33 -30.70 -11.41
CA LYS A 4 -7.07 -30.52 -10.68
C LYS A 4 -7.26 -29.61 -9.46
N ASN A 5 -8.00 -28.51 -9.64
CA ASN A 5 -8.17 -27.46 -8.65
C ASN A 5 -9.53 -27.50 -7.93
N PHE A 6 -10.44 -28.36 -8.39
CA PHE A 6 -11.77 -28.53 -7.79
C PHE A 6 -12.09 -29.98 -7.50
N LYS A 7 -12.75 -30.24 -6.37
CA LYS A 7 -13.45 -31.51 -6.10
C LYS A 7 -14.92 -31.32 -6.44
N PHE A 8 -15.49 -32.27 -7.11
CA PHE A 8 -16.86 -32.21 -7.62
C PHE A 8 -17.62 -33.47 -7.21
N ASP A 9 -18.58 -33.35 -6.29
CA ASP A 9 -19.36 -34.42 -5.73
C ASP A 9 -20.86 -34.10 -5.87
N VAL A 10 -21.70 -35.06 -6.25
CA VAL A 10 -23.15 -34.92 -6.33
C VAL A 10 -23.77 -35.84 -5.29
N ASP A 11 -24.58 -35.28 -4.39
CA ASP A 11 -25.28 -36.07 -3.36
C ASP A 11 -26.56 -36.74 -3.85
N ALA A 12 -27.18 -37.52 -2.97
CA ALA A 12 -28.41 -38.27 -3.28
C ALA A 12 -29.62 -37.34 -3.59
N ASP A 13 -29.57 -36.08 -3.13
CA ASP A 13 -30.59 -35.07 -3.42
C ASP A 13 -30.40 -34.40 -4.80
N GLY A 14 -29.31 -34.72 -5.50
CA GLY A 14 -28.90 -34.11 -6.76
C GLY A 14 -28.24 -32.71 -6.57
N ILE A 15 -27.69 -32.44 -5.41
CA ILE A 15 -26.98 -31.19 -5.17
C ILE A 15 -25.48 -31.42 -5.40
N ALA A 16 -24.90 -30.67 -6.35
CA ALA A 16 -23.46 -30.68 -6.60
C ALA A 16 -22.73 -29.84 -5.58
N LEU A 17 -21.72 -30.40 -4.92
CA LEU A 17 -20.77 -29.70 -4.06
C LEU A 17 -19.48 -29.50 -4.85
N VAL A 18 -19.15 -28.23 -5.14
CA VAL A 18 -17.94 -27.80 -5.82
C VAL A 18 -16.99 -27.23 -4.76
N THR A 19 -15.95 -27.98 -4.43
CA THR A 19 -14.96 -27.57 -3.41
C THR A 19 -13.68 -27.16 -4.09
N TRP A 20 -13.35 -25.87 -3.97
CA TRP A 20 -12.12 -25.30 -4.54
C TRP A 20 -10.92 -25.64 -3.66
N ASP A 21 -9.90 -26.29 -4.22
CA ASP A 21 -8.73 -26.79 -3.50
C ASP A 21 -7.49 -26.85 -4.41
N ILE A 22 -6.84 -25.71 -4.65
CA ILE A 22 -5.62 -25.69 -5.47
C ILE A 22 -4.50 -26.39 -4.69
N PRO A 23 -3.89 -27.47 -5.25
CA PRO A 23 -2.75 -28.13 -4.63
C PRO A 23 -1.57 -27.17 -4.39
N ASP A 24 -0.82 -27.38 -3.31
CA ASP A 24 0.42 -26.66 -2.98
C ASP A 24 0.31 -25.14 -2.79
N ARG A 25 -0.95 -24.62 -2.73
CA ARG A 25 -1.21 -23.21 -2.39
C ARG A 25 -1.96 -23.09 -1.06
N SER A 26 -1.60 -22.08 -0.28
CA SER A 26 -2.30 -21.78 0.99
C SER A 26 -3.67 -21.12 0.78
N MET A 27 -3.90 -20.54 -0.40
CA MET A 27 -5.15 -19.86 -0.78
C MET A 27 -5.52 -20.19 -2.23
N ASN A 28 -6.82 -20.25 -2.50
CA ASN A 28 -7.32 -20.34 -3.86
C ASN A 28 -7.22 -18.98 -4.57
N VAL A 29 -6.92 -19.03 -5.87
CA VAL A 29 -6.90 -17.88 -6.79
C VAL A 29 -7.45 -18.32 -8.15
N PHE A 30 -7.95 -17.39 -8.95
CA PHE A 30 -8.23 -17.63 -10.36
C PHE A 30 -6.90 -17.60 -11.14
N ASP A 31 -6.33 -18.76 -11.34
CA ASP A 31 -5.30 -19.02 -12.35
C ASP A 31 -5.94 -19.55 -13.65
N GLU A 32 -5.12 -19.83 -14.65
CA GLU A 32 -5.60 -20.32 -15.95
C GLU A 32 -6.41 -21.64 -15.81
N ILE A 33 -5.91 -22.58 -14.99
CA ILE A 33 -6.55 -23.87 -14.76
C ILE A 33 -7.88 -23.68 -14.03
N SER A 34 -7.92 -22.94 -12.93
CA SER A 34 -9.16 -22.69 -12.19
C SER A 34 -10.20 -21.97 -13.03
N THR A 35 -9.76 -21.04 -13.91
CA THR A 35 -10.67 -20.32 -14.82
C THR A 35 -11.27 -21.26 -15.87
N GLN A 36 -10.49 -22.17 -16.40
CA GLN A 36 -10.98 -23.19 -17.33
C GLN A 36 -11.93 -24.17 -16.64
N GLU A 37 -11.49 -24.79 -15.54
CA GLU A 37 -12.24 -25.82 -14.83
C GLU A 37 -13.59 -25.32 -14.31
N ILE A 38 -13.66 -24.10 -13.75
CA ILE A 38 -14.96 -23.55 -13.32
C ILE A 38 -15.92 -23.36 -14.50
N GLY A 39 -15.40 -22.97 -15.68
CA GLY A 39 -16.21 -22.90 -16.90
C GLY A 39 -16.76 -24.25 -17.33
N GLU A 40 -15.97 -25.32 -17.20
CA GLU A 40 -16.39 -26.70 -17.49
C GLU A 40 -17.43 -27.20 -16.47
N ILE A 41 -17.22 -26.94 -15.18
CA ILE A 41 -18.15 -27.26 -14.09
C ILE A 41 -19.51 -26.58 -14.32
N ILE A 42 -19.51 -25.30 -14.69
CA ILE A 42 -20.74 -24.57 -14.99
C ILE A 42 -21.49 -25.22 -16.16
N LYS A 43 -20.80 -25.58 -17.24
CA LYS A 43 -21.41 -26.29 -18.40
C LYS A 43 -21.96 -27.64 -17.98
N GLN A 44 -21.18 -28.45 -17.26
CA GLN A 44 -21.60 -29.76 -16.76
C GLN A 44 -22.86 -29.66 -15.89
N THR A 45 -22.82 -28.78 -14.87
CA THR A 45 -23.95 -28.62 -13.94
C THR A 45 -25.18 -28.07 -14.61
N THR A 46 -25.05 -27.23 -15.64
CA THR A 46 -26.19 -26.69 -16.41
C THR A 46 -26.84 -27.78 -17.28
N SER A 47 -26.06 -28.63 -17.95
CA SER A 47 -26.54 -29.59 -18.91
C SER A 47 -27.04 -30.91 -18.28
N ASP A 48 -26.54 -31.28 -17.09
CA ASP A 48 -26.91 -32.54 -16.45
C ASP A 48 -28.27 -32.42 -15.73
N PRO A 49 -29.34 -33.13 -16.17
CA PRO A 49 -30.67 -33.04 -15.54
C PRO A 49 -30.72 -33.66 -14.13
N ALA A 50 -29.76 -34.51 -13.76
CA ALA A 50 -29.67 -35.09 -12.43
C ALA A 50 -29.26 -34.05 -11.38
N ILE A 51 -28.55 -32.96 -11.78
CA ILE A 51 -28.13 -31.89 -10.89
C ILE A 51 -29.26 -30.88 -10.72
N LYS A 52 -29.77 -30.74 -9.50
CA LYS A 52 -30.86 -29.83 -9.14
C LYS A 52 -30.39 -28.49 -8.57
N GLY A 53 -29.14 -28.40 -8.11
CA GLY A 53 -28.56 -27.20 -7.58
C GLY A 53 -27.07 -27.39 -7.28
N VAL A 54 -26.37 -26.29 -7.03
CA VAL A 54 -24.91 -26.27 -6.86
C VAL A 54 -24.53 -25.46 -5.62
N VAL A 55 -23.62 -26.00 -4.82
CA VAL A 55 -22.94 -25.27 -3.71
C VAL A 55 -21.47 -25.16 -4.05
N ILE A 56 -20.95 -23.95 -4.09
CA ILE A 56 -19.51 -23.70 -4.24
C ILE A 56 -18.90 -23.25 -2.91
N THR A 57 -17.78 -23.88 -2.51
CA THR A 57 -17.05 -23.59 -1.28
C THR A 57 -15.55 -23.78 -1.47
N SER A 58 -14.75 -23.63 -0.42
CA SER A 58 -13.30 -23.82 -0.43
C SER A 58 -12.86 -24.82 0.63
N ALA A 59 -11.83 -25.60 0.32
CA ALA A 59 -11.14 -26.47 1.28
C ALA A 59 -10.03 -25.71 2.08
N LYS A 60 -9.71 -24.49 1.68
CA LYS A 60 -8.70 -23.65 2.35
C LYS A 60 -9.34 -22.79 3.45
N GLU A 61 -8.52 -22.16 4.32
CA GLU A 61 -9.02 -21.19 5.33
C GLU A 61 -9.74 -19.99 4.65
N ALA A 62 -9.22 -19.52 3.51
CA ALA A 62 -9.83 -18.50 2.68
C ALA A 62 -10.73 -19.12 1.59
N PHE A 63 -11.79 -18.41 1.20
CA PHE A 63 -12.60 -18.82 0.05
C PHE A 63 -11.80 -18.64 -1.26
N CYS A 64 -11.39 -17.39 -1.57
CA CYS A 64 -10.55 -17.09 -2.72
C CYS A 64 -9.95 -15.67 -2.58
N ALA A 65 -8.67 -15.54 -2.92
CA ALA A 65 -7.93 -14.25 -2.83
C ALA A 65 -8.05 -13.38 -4.10
N GLY A 66 -8.79 -13.82 -5.12
CA GLY A 66 -8.96 -13.09 -6.39
C GLY A 66 -8.18 -13.72 -7.55
N ALA A 67 -7.89 -12.92 -8.58
CA ALA A 67 -7.15 -13.37 -9.75
C ALA A 67 -5.64 -13.51 -9.46
N ASP A 68 -5.01 -14.50 -10.10
CA ASP A 68 -3.55 -14.58 -10.15
C ASP A 68 -3.03 -13.51 -11.12
N LEU A 69 -2.33 -12.51 -10.60
CA LEU A 69 -1.86 -11.39 -11.43
C LEU A 69 -0.79 -11.80 -12.45
N SER A 70 -0.15 -12.96 -12.28
CA SER A 70 0.75 -13.51 -13.32
C SER A 70 -0.02 -13.86 -14.62
N MET A 71 -1.29 -14.22 -14.50
CA MET A 71 -2.18 -14.43 -15.64
C MET A 71 -2.40 -13.11 -16.41
N LEU A 72 -2.58 -11.99 -15.72
CA LEU A 72 -2.76 -10.68 -16.35
C LEU A 72 -1.50 -10.20 -17.07
N GLU A 73 -0.32 -10.49 -16.53
CA GLU A 73 0.95 -10.28 -17.24
C GLU A 73 1.05 -11.14 -18.50
N GLY A 74 0.58 -12.41 -18.44
CA GLY A 74 0.49 -13.29 -19.60
C GLY A 74 -0.41 -12.69 -20.69
N MET A 75 -1.58 -12.17 -20.33
CA MET A 75 -2.49 -11.49 -21.26
C MET A 75 -1.81 -10.28 -21.92
N ASN A 76 -1.08 -9.46 -21.17
CA ASN A 76 -0.35 -8.32 -21.72
C ASN A 76 0.79 -8.74 -22.66
N ARG A 77 1.51 -9.84 -22.36
CA ARG A 77 2.54 -10.38 -23.25
C ARG A 77 1.93 -10.89 -24.56
N SER A 78 0.83 -11.64 -24.48
CA SER A 78 0.09 -12.13 -25.66
C SER A 78 -0.42 -10.96 -26.50
N TYR A 79 -0.93 -9.91 -25.87
CA TYR A 79 -1.32 -8.68 -26.54
C TYR A 79 -0.15 -8.06 -27.31
N ALA A 80 1.00 -7.87 -26.65
CA ALA A 80 2.18 -7.25 -27.26
C ALA A 80 2.73 -8.05 -28.44
N GLN A 81 2.66 -9.38 -28.36
CA GLN A 81 3.04 -10.27 -29.45
C GLN A 81 2.06 -10.13 -30.64
N LEU A 82 0.76 -10.28 -30.37
CA LEU A 82 -0.25 -10.20 -31.44
C LEU A 82 -0.32 -8.82 -32.10
N PHE A 83 -0.08 -7.76 -31.32
CA PHE A 83 0.04 -6.39 -31.85
C PHE A 83 1.15 -6.28 -32.89
N LYS A 84 2.32 -6.90 -32.65
CA LYS A 84 3.43 -6.92 -33.60
C LYS A 84 3.13 -7.75 -34.86
N GLU A 85 2.39 -8.85 -34.69
CA GLU A 85 2.11 -9.80 -35.78
C GLU A 85 0.92 -9.38 -36.67
N LYS A 86 -0.16 -8.85 -36.05
CA LYS A 86 -1.45 -8.63 -36.72
C LYS A 86 -2.04 -7.23 -36.52
N GLY A 87 -1.33 -6.35 -35.82
CA GLY A 87 -1.75 -4.97 -35.58
C GLY A 87 -2.70 -4.80 -34.38
N GLU A 88 -3.08 -3.55 -34.13
CA GLU A 88 -3.78 -3.11 -32.93
C GLU A 88 -5.20 -3.69 -32.79
N GLU A 89 -5.96 -3.73 -33.88
CA GLU A 89 -7.35 -4.18 -33.87
C GLU A 89 -7.47 -5.65 -33.45
N ALA A 90 -6.65 -6.53 -34.05
CA ALA A 90 -6.61 -7.95 -33.70
C ALA A 90 -6.18 -8.18 -32.26
N ALA A 91 -5.18 -7.44 -31.77
CA ALA A 91 -4.72 -7.54 -30.39
C ALA A 91 -5.78 -7.04 -29.40
N ASN A 92 -6.47 -5.94 -29.70
CA ASN A 92 -7.57 -5.42 -28.88
C ASN A 92 -8.74 -6.41 -28.81
N GLN A 93 -9.13 -7.01 -29.94
CA GLN A 93 -10.21 -7.99 -29.98
C GLN A 93 -9.87 -9.22 -29.14
N MET A 94 -8.67 -9.76 -29.28
CA MET A 94 -8.21 -10.90 -28.50
C MET A 94 -8.22 -10.61 -26.99
N LEU A 95 -7.67 -9.47 -26.57
CA LEU A 95 -7.61 -9.08 -25.16
C LEU A 95 -9.02 -8.85 -24.58
N PHE A 96 -9.92 -8.26 -25.38
CA PHE A 96 -11.31 -8.07 -24.99
C PHE A 96 -12.03 -9.39 -24.76
N GLU A 97 -11.89 -10.36 -25.67
CA GLU A 97 -12.51 -11.69 -25.51
C GLU A 97 -11.93 -12.47 -24.32
N GLN A 98 -10.62 -12.42 -24.13
CA GLN A 98 -9.99 -13.01 -22.95
C GLN A 98 -10.48 -12.39 -21.64
N SER A 99 -10.58 -11.05 -21.58
CA SER A 99 -11.06 -10.35 -20.38
C SER A 99 -12.53 -10.66 -20.06
N ARG A 100 -13.34 -10.99 -21.08
CA ARG A 100 -14.75 -11.35 -20.91
C ARG A 100 -14.97 -12.77 -20.43
N GLN A 101 -14.04 -13.68 -20.62
CA GLN A 101 -14.23 -15.11 -20.38
C GLN A 101 -14.76 -15.40 -18.97
N MET A 102 -14.13 -14.81 -17.95
CA MET A 102 -14.55 -14.96 -16.55
C MET A 102 -15.94 -14.34 -16.31
N SER A 103 -16.17 -13.14 -16.84
CA SER A 103 -17.47 -12.46 -16.74
C SER A 103 -18.60 -13.25 -17.39
N GLN A 104 -18.34 -13.89 -18.54
CA GLN A 104 -19.30 -14.78 -19.23
C GLN A 104 -19.55 -16.05 -18.43
N SER A 105 -18.54 -16.66 -17.84
CA SER A 105 -18.71 -17.84 -16.98
C SER A 105 -19.57 -17.51 -15.76
N PHE A 106 -19.35 -16.36 -15.12
CA PHE A 106 -20.18 -15.93 -13.99
C PHE A 106 -21.61 -15.59 -14.42
N ARG A 107 -21.80 -15.01 -15.60
CA ARG A 107 -23.14 -14.80 -16.16
C ARG A 107 -23.86 -16.11 -16.45
N ALA A 108 -23.15 -17.14 -16.89
CA ALA A 108 -23.71 -18.47 -17.10
C ALA A 108 -24.18 -19.13 -15.79
N ILE A 109 -23.59 -18.85 -14.65
CA ILE A 109 -24.12 -19.24 -13.33
C ILE A 109 -25.52 -18.67 -13.13
N GLU A 110 -25.69 -17.35 -13.33
CA GLU A 110 -26.95 -16.62 -13.12
C GLU A 110 -28.08 -17.11 -14.01
N THR A 111 -27.76 -17.58 -15.23
CA THR A 111 -28.71 -17.97 -16.24
C THR A 111 -28.79 -19.49 -16.43
N SER A 112 -28.13 -20.26 -15.56
CA SER A 112 -28.09 -21.74 -15.66
C SER A 112 -29.45 -22.45 -15.50
N GLY A 113 -30.46 -21.74 -14.97
CA GLY A 113 -31.74 -22.31 -14.58
C GLY A 113 -31.68 -23.20 -13.32
N LYS A 114 -30.52 -23.28 -12.66
CA LYS A 114 -30.30 -24.02 -11.42
C LYS A 114 -29.84 -23.13 -10.31
N PRO A 115 -30.30 -23.31 -9.05
CA PRO A 115 -29.86 -22.52 -7.92
C PRO A 115 -28.39 -22.78 -7.61
N TRP A 116 -27.57 -21.72 -7.59
CA TRP A 116 -26.19 -21.72 -7.15
C TRP A 116 -26.07 -20.98 -5.82
N VAL A 117 -25.38 -21.59 -4.86
CA VAL A 117 -25.14 -21.03 -3.53
C VAL A 117 -23.64 -20.91 -3.29
N ALA A 118 -23.17 -19.71 -2.95
CA ALA A 118 -21.84 -19.50 -2.42
C ALA A 118 -21.82 -19.76 -0.91
N ALA A 119 -21.14 -20.82 -0.49
CA ALA A 119 -20.87 -21.16 0.90
C ALA A 119 -19.48 -20.61 1.28
N ILE A 120 -19.46 -19.38 1.79
CA ILE A 120 -18.25 -18.58 2.01
C ILE A 120 -17.66 -18.92 3.38
N ASN A 121 -16.60 -19.70 3.39
CA ASN A 121 -15.95 -20.16 4.63
C ASN A 121 -14.90 -19.18 5.19
N GLY A 122 -14.44 -18.18 4.40
CA GLY A 122 -13.40 -17.25 4.78
C GLY A 122 -13.29 -16.04 3.86
N LEU A 123 -12.10 -15.50 3.75
CA LEU A 123 -11.78 -14.35 2.90
C LEU A 123 -12.21 -14.58 1.45
N ALA A 124 -12.96 -13.63 0.86
CA ALA A 124 -13.29 -13.61 -0.57
C ALA A 124 -13.04 -12.22 -1.15
N LEU A 125 -12.02 -12.09 -2.01
CA LEU A 125 -11.59 -10.84 -2.59
C LEU A 125 -11.55 -10.91 -4.13
N GLY A 126 -11.72 -9.76 -4.78
CA GLY A 126 -11.62 -9.62 -6.22
C GLY A 126 -12.51 -10.60 -6.96
N GLY A 127 -11.99 -11.28 -7.99
CA GLY A 127 -12.70 -12.34 -8.71
C GLY A 127 -13.32 -13.41 -7.83
N GLY A 128 -12.71 -13.70 -6.66
CA GLY A 128 -13.27 -14.62 -5.66
C GLY A 128 -14.56 -14.08 -5.01
N PHE A 129 -14.68 -12.77 -4.85
CA PHE A 129 -15.93 -12.18 -4.41
C PHE A 129 -16.91 -12.02 -5.58
N GLU A 130 -16.44 -11.74 -6.80
CA GLU A 130 -17.28 -11.59 -7.99
C GLU A 130 -18.04 -12.88 -8.33
N ILE A 131 -17.42 -14.07 -8.20
CA ILE A 131 -18.15 -15.35 -8.39
C ILE A 131 -19.24 -15.53 -7.33
N THR A 132 -19.01 -15.11 -6.08
CA THR A 132 -20.05 -15.20 -5.05
C THR A 132 -21.22 -14.27 -5.35
N LEU A 133 -20.97 -13.08 -5.93
CA LEU A 133 -22.00 -12.12 -6.35
C LEU A 133 -22.85 -12.67 -7.51
N ALA A 134 -22.29 -13.55 -8.34
CA ALA A 134 -23.00 -14.23 -9.41
C ALA A 134 -23.84 -15.42 -8.92
N CYS A 135 -23.62 -15.93 -7.71
CA CYS A 135 -24.47 -16.95 -7.12
C CYS A 135 -25.82 -16.37 -6.64
N HIS A 136 -26.89 -17.14 -6.76
CA HIS A 136 -28.24 -16.75 -6.38
C HIS A 136 -28.38 -16.53 -4.87
N TYR A 137 -27.65 -17.29 -4.06
CA TYR A 137 -27.62 -17.16 -2.61
C TYR A 137 -26.19 -17.16 -2.08
N ARG A 138 -25.95 -16.39 -1.04
CA ARG A 138 -24.63 -16.25 -0.39
C ARG A 138 -24.79 -16.43 1.12
N VAL A 139 -24.21 -17.50 1.66
CA VAL A 139 -24.15 -17.77 3.09
C VAL A 139 -22.67 -17.80 3.53
N ALA A 140 -22.36 -17.18 4.65
CA ALA A 140 -21.00 -17.12 5.16
C ALA A 140 -20.87 -17.79 6.53
N ALA A 141 -19.74 -18.44 6.77
CA ALA A 141 -19.39 -18.97 8.08
C ALA A 141 -18.98 -17.85 9.04
N GLU A 142 -19.38 -17.94 10.31
CA GLU A 142 -18.89 -17.07 11.35
C GLU A 142 -17.37 -17.17 11.49
N ASN A 143 -16.68 -16.11 11.09
CA ASN A 143 -15.23 -15.99 11.22
C ASN A 143 -14.86 -14.50 11.29
N PRO A 144 -14.26 -14.02 12.38
CA PRO A 144 -13.91 -12.61 12.57
C PRO A 144 -12.84 -12.12 11.58
N LYS A 145 -12.08 -13.05 10.99
CA LYS A 145 -11.07 -12.73 9.97
C LYS A 145 -11.67 -12.57 8.56
N THR A 146 -12.89 -13.05 8.31
CA THR A 146 -13.51 -12.95 6.98
C THR A 146 -13.65 -11.51 6.54
N ARG A 147 -13.22 -11.24 5.30
CA ARG A 147 -13.39 -9.98 4.59
C ARG A 147 -13.88 -10.26 3.19
N LEU A 148 -14.82 -9.45 2.74
CA LEU A 148 -15.42 -9.53 1.41
C LEU A 148 -15.22 -8.19 0.70
N GLY A 149 -14.71 -8.18 -0.53
CA GLY A 149 -14.47 -6.91 -1.21
C GLY A 149 -13.79 -7.03 -2.57
N LEU A 150 -13.64 -5.87 -3.22
CA LEU A 150 -13.09 -5.69 -4.56
C LEU A 150 -11.90 -4.72 -4.51
N PRO A 151 -10.70 -5.19 -4.10
CA PRO A 151 -9.55 -4.33 -3.83
C PRO A 151 -8.72 -3.98 -5.06
N GLU A 152 -9.14 -4.31 -6.28
CA GLU A 152 -8.38 -4.18 -7.53
C GLU A 152 -7.86 -2.77 -7.79
N ILE A 153 -8.59 -1.74 -7.33
CA ILE A 153 -8.18 -0.33 -7.47
C ILE A 153 -6.83 -0.03 -6.80
N LYS A 154 -6.48 -0.78 -5.73
CA LYS A 154 -5.22 -0.62 -4.99
C LYS A 154 -3.99 -1.01 -5.80
N VAL A 155 -4.19 -1.78 -6.86
CA VAL A 155 -3.14 -2.23 -7.78
C VAL A 155 -3.32 -1.66 -9.19
N GLY A 156 -4.09 -0.58 -9.33
CA GLY A 156 -4.29 0.12 -10.61
C GLY A 156 -5.27 -0.55 -11.57
N LEU A 157 -6.00 -1.57 -11.10
CA LEU A 157 -7.05 -2.26 -11.84
C LEU A 157 -8.43 -1.94 -11.26
N PHE A 158 -9.46 -2.59 -11.76
CA PHE A 158 -10.80 -2.60 -11.19
C PHE A 158 -11.47 -3.95 -11.46
N PRO A 159 -12.62 -4.27 -10.80
CA PRO A 159 -13.29 -5.54 -10.99
C PRO A 159 -13.65 -5.81 -12.45
N GLY A 160 -13.20 -6.93 -13.01
CA GLY A 160 -13.35 -7.24 -14.43
C GLY A 160 -14.27 -8.43 -14.73
N ALA A 161 -14.86 -9.04 -13.70
CA ALA A 161 -15.76 -10.18 -13.85
C ALA A 161 -17.21 -9.88 -13.42
N GLY A 162 -17.60 -8.62 -13.47
CA GLY A 162 -18.95 -8.14 -13.22
C GLY A 162 -19.15 -7.40 -11.90
N GLY A 163 -18.10 -7.16 -11.15
CA GLY A 163 -18.17 -6.46 -9.85
C GLY A 163 -18.70 -5.05 -9.95
N THR A 164 -18.29 -4.29 -10.99
CA THR A 164 -18.79 -2.92 -11.21
C THR A 164 -20.25 -2.88 -11.63
N GLN A 165 -20.81 -4.03 -12.02
CA GLN A 165 -22.20 -4.13 -12.45
C GLN A 165 -23.11 -4.75 -11.39
N ARG A 166 -22.63 -5.78 -10.67
CA ARG A 166 -23.42 -6.49 -9.65
C ARG A 166 -23.54 -5.68 -8.35
N VAL A 167 -22.41 -5.11 -7.87
CA VAL A 167 -22.40 -4.35 -6.60
C VAL A 167 -23.41 -3.19 -6.62
N PRO A 168 -23.41 -2.27 -7.61
CA PRO A 168 -24.38 -1.15 -7.60
C PRO A 168 -25.83 -1.57 -7.91
N ARG A 169 -26.06 -2.85 -8.29
CA ARG A 169 -27.40 -3.44 -8.39
C ARG A 169 -27.87 -4.07 -7.08
N LEU A 170 -26.98 -4.29 -6.12
CA LEU A 170 -27.29 -4.88 -4.80
C LEU A 170 -27.34 -3.86 -3.67
N VAL A 171 -26.47 -2.82 -3.73
CA VAL A 171 -26.29 -1.86 -2.64
C VAL A 171 -26.62 -0.42 -3.08
N GLN A 172 -26.80 0.47 -2.11
CA GLN A 172 -26.98 1.89 -2.41
C GLN A 172 -25.78 2.47 -3.15
N PRO A 173 -25.96 3.42 -4.06
CA PRO A 173 -24.90 3.96 -4.90
C PRO A 173 -23.69 4.50 -4.14
N ALA A 174 -23.92 5.18 -3.00
CA ALA A 174 -22.83 5.70 -2.18
C ALA A 174 -21.96 4.58 -1.58
N ASP A 175 -22.58 3.49 -1.12
CA ASP A 175 -21.86 2.30 -0.63
C ASP A 175 -21.13 1.58 -1.78
N ALA A 176 -21.76 1.48 -2.96
CA ALA A 176 -21.11 0.91 -4.15
C ALA A 176 -19.83 1.66 -4.52
N MET A 177 -19.88 3.00 -4.54
CA MET A 177 -18.71 3.84 -4.83
C MET A 177 -17.62 3.69 -3.77
N GLN A 178 -17.96 3.55 -2.49
CA GLN A 178 -16.99 3.28 -1.43
C GLN A 178 -16.29 1.93 -1.63
N LEU A 179 -17.06 0.88 -1.91
CA LEU A 179 -16.54 -0.47 -2.14
C LEU A 179 -15.61 -0.51 -3.37
N LEU A 180 -16.01 0.13 -4.47
CA LEU A 180 -15.29 0.06 -5.75
C LEU A 180 -14.11 1.04 -5.82
N LEU A 181 -14.30 2.32 -5.45
CA LEU A 181 -13.25 3.35 -5.60
C LEU A 181 -12.20 3.33 -4.48
N LYS A 182 -12.55 2.83 -3.28
CA LYS A 182 -11.58 2.66 -2.20
C LYS A 182 -11.03 1.24 -2.10
N GLY A 183 -11.67 0.28 -2.76
CA GLY A 183 -11.29 -1.13 -2.66
C GLY A 183 -11.33 -1.64 -1.22
N GLU A 184 -12.33 -1.18 -0.44
CA GLU A 184 -12.50 -1.62 0.94
C GLU A 184 -13.06 -3.03 0.99
N ALA A 185 -12.49 -3.86 1.86
CA ALA A 185 -13.04 -5.16 2.21
C ALA A 185 -13.82 -5.05 3.52
N VAL A 186 -15.07 -5.47 3.50
CA VAL A 186 -15.99 -5.37 4.63
C VAL A 186 -16.04 -6.67 5.44
N ASN A 187 -16.30 -6.57 6.75
CA ASN A 187 -16.56 -7.71 7.61
C ASN A 187 -17.99 -8.26 7.38
N LEU A 188 -18.29 -9.42 7.96
CA LEU A 188 -19.57 -10.10 7.77
C LEU A 188 -20.77 -9.27 8.24
N THR A 189 -20.65 -8.53 9.35
CA THR A 189 -21.73 -7.66 9.87
C THR A 189 -22.08 -6.56 8.84
N ARG A 190 -21.06 -5.88 8.31
CA ARG A 190 -21.26 -4.84 7.28
C ARG A 190 -21.75 -5.44 5.96
N ALA A 191 -21.21 -6.59 5.55
CA ALA A 191 -21.63 -7.29 4.32
C ALA A 191 -23.12 -7.66 4.37
N LYS A 192 -23.59 -8.18 5.53
CA LYS A 192 -25.01 -8.49 5.73
C LYS A 192 -25.88 -7.22 5.71
N ALA A 193 -25.47 -6.16 6.39
CA ALA A 193 -26.16 -4.88 6.39
C ALA A 193 -26.27 -4.26 4.98
N LEU A 194 -25.31 -4.54 4.11
CA LEU A 194 -25.28 -4.09 2.71
C LEU A 194 -25.96 -5.08 1.74
N ASN A 195 -26.60 -6.15 2.19
CA ASN A 195 -27.17 -7.20 1.34
C ASN A 195 -26.16 -7.90 0.39
N LEU A 196 -24.87 -7.80 0.69
CA LEU A 196 -23.82 -8.51 -0.05
C LEU A 196 -23.79 -10.00 0.28
N ILE A 197 -24.27 -10.38 1.46
CA ILE A 197 -24.56 -11.78 1.86
C ILE A 197 -25.95 -11.85 2.50
N HIS A 198 -26.56 -13.04 2.41
CA HIS A 198 -27.94 -13.27 2.91
C HIS A 198 -27.96 -13.80 4.33
N ALA A 199 -27.00 -14.67 4.70
CA ALA A 199 -26.94 -15.28 6.03
C ALA A 199 -25.50 -15.42 6.55
N VAL A 200 -25.39 -15.45 7.87
CA VAL A 200 -24.15 -15.84 8.58
C VAL A 200 -24.54 -16.95 9.54
N VAL A 201 -23.82 -18.08 9.50
CA VAL A 201 -24.09 -19.28 10.25
C VAL A 201 -22.81 -19.83 10.93
N PRO A 202 -22.92 -20.66 11.97
CA PRO A 202 -21.76 -21.37 12.51
C PRO A 202 -21.02 -22.13 11.40
N ALA A 203 -19.68 -22.21 11.49
CA ALA A 203 -18.87 -22.82 10.44
C ALA A 203 -19.24 -24.27 10.14
N ALA A 204 -19.63 -25.03 11.16
CA ALA A 204 -20.08 -26.42 11.01
C ALA A 204 -21.39 -26.57 10.20
N ASP A 205 -22.23 -25.54 10.19
CA ASP A 205 -23.54 -25.56 9.53
C ASP A 205 -23.51 -24.98 8.12
N LEU A 206 -22.35 -24.46 7.66
CA LEU A 206 -22.23 -23.71 6.42
C LEU A 206 -22.78 -24.46 5.18
N ILE A 207 -22.30 -25.68 4.96
CA ILE A 207 -22.70 -26.50 3.80
C ILE A 207 -24.15 -26.96 3.94
N LYS A 208 -24.57 -27.31 5.17
CA LYS A 208 -25.96 -27.69 5.44
C LYS A 208 -26.91 -26.53 5.11
N ALA A 209 -26.63 -25.32 5.60
CA ALA A 209 -27.46 -24.15 5.32
C ALA A 209 -27.56 -23.82 3.84
N ALA A 210 -26.45 -23.98 3.09
CA ALA A 210 -26.44 -23.81 1.63
C ALA A 210 -27.36 -24.83 0.93
N LYS A 211 -27.26 -26.12 1.28
CA LYS A 211 -28.11 -27.19 0.73
C LYS A 211 -29.56 -27.03 1.13
N ASP A 212 -29.83 -26.66 2.39
CA ASP A 212 -31.21 -26.46 2.88
C ASP A 212 -31.93 -25.35 2.12
N TRP A 213 -31.23 -24.27 1.74
CA TRP A 213 -31.79 -23.20 0.93
C TRP A 213 -32.19 -23.71 -0.47
N ILE A 214 -31.37 -24.57 -1.10
CA ILE A 214 -31.69 -25.20 -2.39
C ILE A 214 -32.93 -26.11 -2.26
N LYS A 215 -32.95 -27.00 -1.24
CA LYS A 215 -34.05 -27.88 -0.94
C LYS A 215 -35.35 -27.19 -0.61
N GLY A 216 -35.25 -25.99 0.00
CA GLY A 216 -36.37 -25.12 0.30
C GLY A 216 -36.99 -24.42 -0.90
N GLY A 217 -36.58 -24.74 -2.12
CA GLY A 217 -37.08 -24.13 -3.35
C GLY A 217 -36.37 -22.83 -3.71
N GLY A 218 -35.08 -22.76 -3.45
CA GLY A 218 -34.23 -21.59 -3.79
C GLY A 218 -34.35 -21.20 -5.26
N LYS A 219 -34.61 -19.92 -5.53
CA LYS A 219 -34.80 -19.41 -6.90
C LYS A 219 -33.48 -19.36 -7.67
N ALA A 220 -33.52 -19.83 -8.92
CA ALA A 220 -32.41 -19.80 -9.87
C ALA A 220 -32.49 -18.58 -10.80
N VAL A 221 -32.74 -17.38 -10.21
CA VAL A 221 -32.89 -16.13 -10.95
C VAL A 221 -32.16 -15.05 -10.18
N ALA A 222 -31.24 -14.36 -10.83
CA ALA A 222 -30.54 -13.23 -10.24
C ALA A 222 -31.51 -12.01 -10.10
N PRO A 223 -31.35 -11.15 -9.08
CA PRO A 223 -32.28 -10.04 -8.86
C PRO A 223 -32.52 -9.15 -10.10
N TRP A 224 -31.46 -8.87 -10.87
CA TRP A 224 -31.52 -8.04 -12.09
C TRP A 224 -32.17 -8.72 -13.30
N ASP A 225 -32.43 -10.00 -13.23
CA ASP A 225 -33.18 -10.78 -14.25
C ASP A 225 -34.67 -10.94 -13.86
N GLU A 226 -35.03 -10.56 -12.64
CA GLU A 226 -36.44 -10.60 -12.21
C GLU A 226 -37.27 -9.51 -12.90
N LYS A 227 -38.49 -9.86 -13.32
CA LYS A 227 -39.43 -8.88 -13.90
C LYS A 227 -39.76 -7.79 -12.86
N GLY A 228 -39.49 -6.54 -13.22
CA GLY A 228 -39.76 -5.39 -12.36
C GLY A 228 -38.64 -5.06 -11.38
N PHE A 229 -37.44 -5.63 -11.55
CA PHE A 229 -36.26 -5.25 -10.77
C PHE A 229 -36.06 -3.73 -10.75
N LYS A 230 -35.80 -3.20 -9.56
CA LYS A 230 -35.51 -1.77 -9.36
C LYS A 230 -34.12 -1.59 -8.77
N LEU A 231 -33.32 -0.72 -9.37
CA LEU A 231 -32.03 -0.33 -8.84
C LEU A 231 -32.18 0.29 -7.43
N PRO A 232 -31.35 -0.09 -6.45
CA PRO A 232 -31.43 0.44 -5.07
C PRO A 232 -31.42 1.98 -4.99
N GLY A 233 -30.66 2.65 -5.87
CA GLY A 233 -30.61 4.11 -5.97
C GLY A 233 -31.54 4.72 -7.01
N GLY A 234 -32.38 3.91 -7.65
CA GLY A 234 -33.17 4.35 -8.80
C GLY A 234 -32.34 4.50 -10.08
N PRO A 235 -32.99 4.84 -11.21
CA PRO A 235 -32.29 5.08 -12.48
C PRO A 235 -31.26 6.21 -12.40
N VAL A 236 -30.24 6.16 -13.26
CA VAL A 236 -29.18 7.18 -13.32
C VAL A 236 -29.73 8.59 -13.48
N PHE A 237 -30.81 8.75 -14.25
CA PHE A 237 -31.50 10.05 -14.45
C PHE A 237 -32.56 10.36 -13.38
N SER A 238 -32.65 9.57 -12.31
CA SER A 238 -33.48 9.94 -11.15
C SER A 238 -32.88 11.16 -10.44
N LYS A 239 -33.69 11.83 -9.59
CA LYS A 239 -33.22 12.96 -8.77
C LYS A 239 -31.93 12.58 -7.99
N MET A 240 -31.89 11.38 -7.43
CA MET A 240 -30.70 10.89 -6.71
C MET A 240 -29.50 10.67 -7.64
N GLY A 241 -29.69 10.03 -8.79
CA GLY A 241 -28.63 9.78 -9.76
C GLY A 241 -28.03 11.08 -10.31
N MET A 242 -28.90 12.05 -10.66
CA MET A 242 -28.45 13.36 -11.14
C MET A 242 -27.66 14.18 -10.11
N GLN A 243 -27.83 13.93 -8.83
CA GLN A 243 -27.02 14.52 -7.76
C GLN A 243 -25.74 13.73 -7.50
N MET A 244 -25.84 12.41 -7.48
CA MET A 244 -24.75 11.52 -7.07
C MET A 244 -23.61 11.47 -8.09
N PHE A 245 -23.88 11.33 -9.39
CA PHE A 245 -22.80 11.14 -10.39
C PHE A 245 -21.94 12.40 -10.57
N PRO A 246 -22.49 13.63 -10.67
CA PRO A 246 -21.66 14.84 -10.69
C PRO A 246 -20.86 15.04 -9.41
N ALA A 247 -21.47 14.83 -8.23
CA ALA A 247 -20.79 14.92 -6.94
C ALA A 247 -19.71 13.85 -6.80
N GLY A 248 -20.00 12.60 -7.21
CA GLY A 248 -19.02 11.50 -7.22
C GLY A 248 -17.84 11.80 -8.14
N ASN A 249 -18.07 12.38 -9.32
CA ASN A 249 -17.01 12.79 -10.23
C ASN A 249 -16.14 13.93 -9.65
N ALA A 250 -16.75 14.90 -8.97
CA ALA A 250 -16.00 15.96 -8.29
C ALA A 250 -15.14 15.42 -7.15
N ILE A 251 -15.66 14.50 -6.33
CA ILE A 251 -14.92 13.82 -5.27
C ILE A 251 -13.77 12.99 -5.86
N TYR A 252 -14.05 12.19 -6.87
CA TYR A 252 -13.06 11.39 -7.58
C TYR A 252 -11.90 12.27 -8.06
N ARG A 253 -12.19 13.36 -8.77
CA ARG A 253 -11.15 14.28 -9.28
C ARG A 253 -10.35 14.95 -8.16
N ARG A 254 -11.00 15.33 -7.08
CA ARG A 254 -10.33 15.90 -5.90
C ARG A 254 -9.39 14.91 -5.24
N GLU A 255 -9.76 13.62 -5.15
CA GLU A 255 -8.97 12.59 -4.46
C GLU A 255 -7.83 12.04 -5.35
N THR A 256 -8.00 12.05 -6.67
CA THR A 256 -7.09 11.36 -7.58
C THR A 256 -6.39 12.28 -8.58
N TYR A 257 -6.86 13.50 -8.73
CA TYR A 257 -6.43 14.43 -9.79
C TYR A 257 -6.41 13.80 -11.19
N ASP A 258 -7.25 12.77 -11.39
CA ASP A 258 -7.36 11.99 -12.62
C ASP A 258 -6.11 11.18 -13.01
N ASN A 259 -5.20 10.93 -12.05
CA ASN A 259 -3.97 10.17 -12.26
C ASN A 259 -4.19 8.64 -12.35
N TYR A 260 -5.40 8.15 -12.04
CA TYR A 260 -5.70 6.71 -11.96
C TYR A 260 -6.78 6.30 -12.97
N PRO A 261 -6.40 5.75 -14.14
CA PRO A 261 -7.35 5.32 -15.18
C PRO A 261 -8.42 4.34 -14.67
N ALA A 262 -8.05 3.46 -13.73
CA ALA A 262 -8.97 2.50 -13.12
C ALA A 262 -10.12 3.17 -12.37
N ALA A 263 -9.85 4.24 -11.63
CA ALA A 263 -10.89 4.97 -10.88
C ALA A 263 -11.89 5.66 -11.84
N ARG A 264 -11.38 6.26 -12.92
CA ARG A 264 -12.22 6.81 -13.99
C ARG A 264 -13.07 5.72 -14.65
N ALA A 265 -12.46 4.57 -14.94
CA ALA A 265 -13.14 3.43 -15.53
C ALA A 265 -14.28 2.91 -14.65
N ILE A 266 -14.09 2.81 -13.32
CA ILE A 266 -15.14 2.43 -12.37
C ILE A 266 -16.34 3.38 -12.49
N MET A 267 -16.09 4.70 -12.45
CA MET A 267 -17.15 5.72 -12.57
C MET A 267 -17.93 5.54 -13.89
N SER A 268 -17.21 5.37 -15.01
CA SER A 268 -17.82 5.17 -16.32
C SER A 268 -18.59 3.85 -16.40
N CYS A 269 -18.04 2.75 -15.91
CA CYS A 269 -18.69 1.43 -15.90
C CYS A 269 -20.01 1.44 -15.13
N VAL A 270 -20.02 2.08 -13.95
CA VAL A 270 -21.25 2.18 -13.14
C VAL A 270 -22.26 3.08 -13.83
N TYR A 271 -21.83 4.26 -14.28
CA TYR A 271 -22.74 5.22 -14.94
C TYR A 271 -23.38 4.65 -16.21
N GLU A 272 -22.57 4.11 -17.14
CA GLU A 272 -23.06 3.53 -18.38
C GLU A 272 -23.83 2.22 -18.13
N GLY A 273 -23.30 1.34 -17.29
CA GLY A 273 -23.86 0.03 -17.06
C GLY A 273 -25.23 0.02 -16.38
N LEU A 274 -25.47 0.97 -15.45
CA LEU A 274 -26.79 1.06 -14.79
C LEU A 274 -27.91 1.54 -15.72
N GLN A 275 -27.60 2.00 -16.92
CA GLN A 275 -28.56 2.38 -17.95
C GLN A 275 -28.90 1.24 -18.92
N LEU A 276 -28.24 0.09 -18.76
CA LEU A 276 -28.28 -1.02 -19.71
C LEU A 276 -28.75 -2.32 -19.02
N PRO A 277 -29.33 -3.27 -19.78
CA PRO A 277 -29.46 -4.65 -19.32
C PRO A 277 -28.10 -5.22 -18.92
N ILE A 278 -28.11 -6.15 -17.97
CA ILE A 278 -26.86 -6.67 -17.35
C ILE A 278 -25.86 -7.21 -18.39
N ASP A 279 -26.30 -7.90 -19.43
CA ASP A 279 -25.44 -8.47 -20.45
C ASP A 279 -24.67 -7.41 -21.26
N ALA A 280 -25.34 -6.30 -21.58
CA ALA A 280 -24.71 -5.14 -22.24
C ALA A 280 -23.78 -4.40 -21.24
N ALA A 281 -24.19 -4.27 -19.98
CA ALA A 281 -23.40 -3.64 -18.92
C ALA A 281 -22.09 -4.39 -18.64
N LEU A 282 -22.11 -5.73 -18.62
CA LEU A 282 -20.90 -6.58 -18.50
C LEU A 282 -19.94 -6.38 -19.69
N ARG A 283 -20.47 -6.12 -20.90
CA ARG A 283 -19.61 -5.78 -22.06
C ARG A 283 -18.98 -4.40 -21.91
N VAL A 284 -19.68 -3.43 -21.36
CA VAL A 284 -19.13 -2.11 -21.04
C VAL A 284 -17.96 -2.25 -20.05
N GLU A 285 -18.12 -3.03 -18.97
CA GLU A 285 -17.07 -3.32 -18.01
C GLU A 285 -15.84 -3.92 -18.71
N SER A 286 -16.00 -4.96 -19.51
CA SER A 286 -14.89 -5.62 -20.21
C SER A 286 -14.15 -4.68 -21.16
N ARG A 287 -14.85 -3.77 -21.85
CA ARG A 287 -14.26 -2.75 -22.71
C ARG A 287 -13.34 -1.81 -21.93
N TYR A 288 -13.80 -1.32 -20.79
CA TYR A 288 -12.99 -0.46 -19.93
C TYR A 288 -11.85 -1.23 -19.26
N PHE A 289 -12.09 -2.49 -18.88
CA PHE A 289 -11.05 -3.35 -18.29
C PHE A 289 -9.88 -3.56 -19.25
N THR A 290 -10.16 -3.90 -20.50
CA THR A 290 -9.15 -4.02 -21.58
C THR A 290 -8.33 -2.74 -21.72
N LYS A 291 -8.97 -1.57 -21.69
CA LYS A 291 -8.28 -0.28 -21.79
C LYS A 291 -7.38 -0.03 -20.58
N VAL A 292 -7.87 -0.30 -19.36
CA VAL A 292 -7.10 -0.07 -18.12
C VAL A 292 -5.94 -1.06 -18.00
N LEU A 293 -6.15 -2.34 -18.31
CA LEU A 293 -5.11 -3.38 -18.26
C LEU A 293 -3.89 -3.01 -19.13
N ARG A 294 -4.12 -2.30 -20.24
CA ARG A 294 -3.07 -1.81 -21.16
C ARG A 294 -2.42 -0.50 -20.72
N SER A 295 -2.92 0.14 -19.67
CA SER A 295 -2.35 1.40 -19.20
C SER A 295 -0.99 1.20 -18.54
N LYS A 296 -0.12 2.19 -18.68
CA LYS A 296 1.18 2.21 -18.03
C LYS A 296 1.03 2.23 -16.50
N GLU A 297 0.00 2.91 -16.02
CA GLU A 297 -0.34 3.03 -14.60
C GLU A 297 -0.67 1.65 -13.99
N ALA A 298 -1.53 0.87 -14.66
CA ALA A 298 -1.86 -0.48 -14.20
C ALA A 298 -0.61 -1.37 -14.17
N ALA A 299 0.17 -1.38 -15.26
CA ALA A 299 1.40 -2.18 -15.33
C ALA A 299 2.40 -1.79 -14.23
N ALA A 300 2.59 -0.50 -13.98
CA ALA A 300 3.49 0.03 -12.97
C ALA A 300 3.02 -0.33 -11.55
N MET A 301 1.73 -0.13 -11.24
CA MET A 301 1.15 -0.44 -9.92
C MET A 301 1.12 -1.94 -9.63
N ILE A 302 0.77 -2.79 -10.60
CA ILE A 302 0.82 -4.24 -10.45
C ILE A 302 2.24 -4.68 -10.09
N ARG A 303 3.25 -4.19 -10.84
CA ARG A 303 4.64 -4.55 -10.62
C ARG A 303 5.11 -4.19 -9.21
N SER A 304 4.87 -2.97 -8.74
CA SER A 304 5.40 -2.49 -7.46
C SER A 304 4.48 -2.85 -6.27
N LEU A 305 3.19 -2.47 -6.33
CA LEU A 305 2.28 -2.59 -5.19
C LEU A 305 1.71 -3.99 -5.00
N PHE A 306 1.91 -4.90 -5.96
CA PHE A 306 1.50 -6.28 -5.79
C PHE A 306 2.70 -7.23 -5.87
N LEU A 307 3.33 -7.39 -7.04
CA LEU A 307 4.36 -8.39 -7.25
C LEU A 307 5.60 -8.13 -6.38
N SER A 308 6.16 -6.93 -6.45
CA SER A 308 7.35 -6.58 -5.64
C SER A 308 7.06 -6.63 -4.15
N MET A 309 5.93 -6.06 -3.69
CA MET A 309 5.53 -6.16 -2.28
C MET A 309 5.34 -7.60 -1.82
N GLN A 310 4.73 -8.46 -2.64
CA GLN A 310 4.54 -9.86 -2.29
C GLN A 310 5.88 -10.58 -2.13
N GLU A 311 6.84 -10.35 -3.04
CA GLU A 311 8.17 -10.95 -2.99
C GLU A 311 8.96 -10.45 -1.76
N LEU A 312 8.96 -9.16 -1.49
CA LEU A 312 9.60 -8.59 -0.30
C LEU A 312 9.00 -9.14 0.99
N ASN A 313 7.68 -9.22 1.07
CA ASN A 313 6.98 -9.78 2.23
C ASN A 313 7.19 -11.30 2.38
N LYS A 314 7.49 -12.03 1.30
CA LYS A 314 7.93 -13.43 1.37
C LYS A 314 9.38 -13.59 1.82
N GLY A 315 10.13 -12.51 1.92
CA GLY A 315 11.52 -12.51 2.39
C GLY A 315 12.56 -12.63 1.28
N ALA A 316 12.31 -12.02 0.11
CA ALA A 316 13.25 -12.05 -1.03
C ALA A 316 14.70 -11.61 -0.70
N ARG A 317 14.87 -10.82 0.36
CA ARG A 317 16.17 -10.33 0.84
C ARG A 317 16.72 -11.09 2.04
N ARG A 318 16.00 -12.11 2.52
CA ARG A 318 16.44 -12.88 3.68
C ARG A 318 17.62 -13.75 3.32
N PRO A 319 18.73 -13.73 4.10
CA PRO A 319 19.89 -14.57 3.86
C PRO A 319 19.54 -16.06 3.83
N ALA A 320 20.03 -16.76 2.82
CA ALA A 320 19.91 -18.21 2.73
C ALA A 320 20.73 -18.90 3.84
N GLY A 321 20.24 -20.02 4.34
CA GLY A 321 20.95 -20.81 5.35
C GLY A 321 20.81 -20.33 6.80
N VAL A 322 20.22 -19.18 7.05
CA VAL A 322 19.89 -18.75 8.41
C VAL A 322 18.49 -19.31 8.79
N PRO A 323 18.37 -20.10 9.87
CA PRO A 323 17.06 -20.61 10.32
C PRO A 323 16.06 -19.47 10.57
N PRO A 324 14.74 -19.70 10.42
CA PRO A 324 13.73 -18.72 10.78
C PRO A 324 13.87 -18.28 12.23
N THR A 325 13.84 -16.98 12.48
CA THR A 325 13.96 -16.40 13.81
C THR A 325 12.60 -15.92 14.30
N LYS A 326 12.37 -15.99 15.60
CA LYS A 326 11.15 -15.48 16.22
C LYS A 326 11.53 -14.62 17.43
N VAL A 327 11.31 -13.33 17.30
CA VAL A 327 11.42 -12.40 18.43
C VAL A 327 10.20 -12.61 19.33
N LYS A 328 10.43 -13.10 20.54
CA LYS A 328 9.39 -13.29 21.57
C LYS A 328 9.36 -12.14 22.56
N LYS A 329 10.54 -11.60 22.89
CA LYS A 329 10.70 -10.48 23.82
C LYS A 329 11.59 -9.41 23.19
N LEU A 330 11.10 -8.17 23.20
CA LEU A 330 11.73 -6.97 22.67
C LEU A 330 12.01 -5.99 23.80
N ALA A 331 13.22 -5.45 23.89
CA ALA A 331 13.47 -4.24 24.65
C ALA A 331 13.52 -3.03 23.70
N VAL A 332 12.89 -1.95 24.09
CA VAL A 332 13.02 -0.65 23.42
C VAL A 332 13.65 0.32 24.40
N ILE A 333 14.85 0.80 24.09
CA ILE A 333 15.60 1.78 24.90
C ILE A 333 15.31 3.18 24.36
N GLY A 334 14.67 4.00 25.18
CA GLY A 334 14.08 5.28 24.80
C GLY A 334 12.58 5.13 24.56
N ALA A 335 11.77 5.45 25.60
CA ALA A 335 10.31 5.36 25.57
C ALA A 335 9.63 6.66 25.08
N GLY A 336 10.37 7.50 24.33
CA GLY A 336 9.82 8.66 23.66
C GLY A 336 8.81 8.27 22.58
N PHE A 337 8.33 9.24 21.79
CA PHE A 337 7.28 9.04 20.79
C PHE A 337 7.55 7.85 19.85
N MET A 338 8.78 7.74 19.30
CA MET A 338 9.13 6.65 18.37
C MET A 338 9.21 5.30 19.10
N GLY A 339 9.95 5.22 20.22
CA GLY A 339 10.10 3.97 20.96
C GLY A 339 8.78 3.44 21.52
N ALA A 340 7.94 4.31 22.05
CA ALA A 340 6.60 3.97 22.51
C ALA A 340 5.73 3.38 21.38
N SER A 341 5.78 3.99 20.21
CA SER A 341 5.04 3.52 19.04
C SER A 341 5.58 2.19 18.49
N VAL A 342 6.91 1.98 18.48
CA VAL A 342 7.55 0.68 18.17
C VAL A 342 7.11 -0.39 19.16
N GLY A 343 7.12 -0.06 20.45
CA GLY A 343 6.62 -0.96 21.51
C GLY A 343 5.16 -1.36 21.29
N TYR A 344 4.30 -0.40 20.96
CA TYR A 344 2.89 -0.66 20.69
C TYR A 344 2.67 -1.64 19.52
N VAL A 345 3.28 -1.38 18.36
CA VAL A 345 3.08 -2.26 17.18
C VAL A 345 3.64 -3.66 17.41
N SER A 346 4.71 -3.77 18.21
CA SER A 346 5.29 -5.07 18.60
C SER A 346 4.37 -5.84 19.54
N ALA A 347 3.81 -5.19 20.56
CA ALA A 347 2.84 -5.79 21.47
C ALA A 347 1.56 -6.22 20.75
N GLN A 348 1.10 -5.41 19.79
CA GLN A 348 -0.05 -5.74 18.94
C GLN A 348 0.20 -7.01 18.11
N ALA A 349 1.44 -7.28 17.73
CA ALA A 349 1.86 -8.49 17.02
C ALA A 349 2.08 -9.71 17.97
N GLY A 350 1.85 -9.55 19.28
CA GLY A 350 1.96 -10.62 20.27
C GLY A 350 3.36 -10.78 20.86
N ILE A 351 4.26 -9.80 20.69
CA ILE A 351 5.61 -9.76 21.27
C ILE A 351 5.53 -9.11 22.64
N ASP A 352 6.22 -9.68 23.64
CA ASP A 352 6.36 -9.07 24.94
C ASP A 352 7.38 -7.94 24.90
N VAL A 353 7.03 -6.75 25.39
CA VAL A 353 7.81 -5.52 25.22
C VAL A 353 8.20 -4.93 26.57
N VAL A 354 9.47 -4.57 26.69
CA VAL A 354 9.97 -3.77 27.81
C VAL A 354 10.41 -2.42 27.27
N LEU A 355 9.76 -1.34 27.74
CA LEU A 355 10.19 0.04 27.48
C LEU A 355 11.17 0.44 28.57
N VAL A 356 12.39 0.78 28.18
CA VAL A 356 13.46 1.22 29.08
C VAL A 356 13.73 2.70 28.84
N ASP A 357 13.70 3.54 29.86
CA ASP A 357 14.09 4.94 29.74
C ASP A 357 14.99 5.35 30.91
N ARG A 358 15.50 6.59 30.92
CA ARG A 358 16.37 7.16 31.96
C ARG A 358 15.77 7.11 33.36
N ASP A 359 14.44 7.21 33.45
CA ASP A 359 13.64 7.15 34.67
C ASP A 359 12.30 6.46 34.40
N LEU A 360 11.67 5.96 35.49
CA LEU A 360 10.40 5.22 35.38
C LEU A 360 9.26 6.12 34.87
N GLU A 361 9.25 7.41 35.22
CA GLU A 361 8.20 8.34 34.76
C GLU A 361 8.21 8.47 33.24
N SER A 362 9.39 8.59 32.62
CA SER A 362 9.56 8.64 31.16
C SER A 362 9.14 7.33 30.51
N ALA A 363 9.50 6.18 31.09
CA ALA A 363 9.12 4.88 30.60
C ALA A 363 7.58 4.65 30.68
N ASP A 364 6.94 5.06 31.77
CA ASP A 364 5.49 4.97 31.95
C ASP A 364 4.72 5.91 31.02
N LYS A 365 5.25 7.08 30.71
CA LYS A 365 4.68 7.97 29.66
C LYS A 365 4.65 7.27 28.31
N GLY A 366 5.71 6.52 27.96
CA GLY A 366 5.74 5.69 26.75
C GLY A 366 4.66 4.63 26.74
N LYS A 367 4.46 3.91 27.86
CA LYS A 367 3.34 2.96 28.01
C LYS A 367 1.98 3.67 27.88
N GLY A 368 1.83 4.88 28.44
CA GLY A 368 0.64 5.72 28.32
C GLY A 368 0.30 6.09 26.88
N HIS A 369 1.29 6.20 25.98
CA HIS A 369 1.05 6.40 24.55
C HIS A 369 0.30 5.21 23.94
N ALA A 370 0.72 3.98 24.21
CA ALA A 370 0.03 2.77 23.75
C ALA A 370 -1.44 2.76 24.22
N LYS A 371 -1.69 3.14 25.48
CA LYS A 371 -3.05 3.28 26.03
C LYS A 371 -3.88 4.30 25.20
N THR A 372 -3.32 5.46 24.90
CA THR A 372 -4.00 6.49 24.09
C THR A 372 -4.38 5.97 22.70
N VAL A 373 -3.53 5.17 22.07
CA VAL A 373 -3.81 4.59 20.75
C VAL A 373 -4.97 3.61 20.82
N VAL A 374 -4.95 2.65 21.78
CA VAL A 374 -6.02 1.64 21.90
C VAL A 374 -7.35 2.27 22.30
N ASP A 375 -7.36 3.24 23.23
CA ASP A 375 -8.57 3.98 23.63
C ASP A 375 -9.20 4.68 22.41
N GLY A 376 -8.38 5.27 21.54
CA GLY A 376 -8.82 5.90 20.29
C GLY A 376 -9.39 4.89 19.27
N LEU A 377 -8.92 3.64 19.27
CA LEU A 377 -9.47 2.58 18.42
C LEU A 377 -10.79 2.03 18.97
N ILE A 378 -10.90 1.88 20.30
CA ILE A 378 -12.14 1.47 20.98
C ILE A 378 -13.24 2.51 20.73
N ALA A 379 -12.94 3.80 20.94
CA ALA A 379 -13.90 4.89 20.73
C ALA A 379 -14.43 4.95 19.29
N LYS A 380 -13.64 4.46 18.30
CA LYS A 380 -14.04 4.34 16.90
C LYS A 380 -14.71 3.01 16.54
N GLY A 381 -14.93 2.12 17.52
CA GLY A 381 -15.47 0.78 17.28
C GLY A 381 -14.56 -0.15 16.46
N ARG A 382 -13.25 0.15 16.42
CA ARG A 382 -12.26 -0.62 15.64
C ARG A 382 -11.51 -1.67 16.48
N MET A 383 -11.64 -1.64 17.79
CA MET A 383 -11.04 -2.59 18.73
C MET A 383 -11.99 -2.87 19.87
N LYS A 384 -12.02 -4.12 20.36
CA LYS A 384 -12.73 -4.53 21.58
C LYS A 384 -11.84 -4.31 22.80
N GLN A 385 -12.45 -4.13 23.98
CA GLN A 385 -11.74 -3.90 25.25
C GLN A 385 -10.75 -5.04 25.56
N ASP A 386 -11.21 -6.31 25.48
CA ASP A 386 -10.36 -7.48 25.79
C ASP A 386 -9.08 -7.52 24.93
N ALA A 387 -9.19 -7.14 23.64
CA ALA A 387 -8.04 -7.08 22.74
C ALA A 387 -7.08 -5.95 23.12
N ALA A 388 -7.61 -4.80 23.54
CA ALA A 388 -6.81 -3.68 24.03
C ALA A 388 -6.06 -4.05 25.32
N ASP A 389 -6.74 -4.69 26.27
CA ASP A 389 -6.16 -5.12 27.54
C ASP A 389 -5.05 -6.15 27.32
N ALA A 390 -5.24 -7.10 26.41
CA ALA A 390 -4.23 -8.08 26.02
C ALA A 390 -2.97 -7.44 25.41
N ILE A 391 -3.11 -6.35 24.61
CA ILE A 391 -1.97 -5.61 24.06
C ILE A 391 -1.25 -4.87 25.18
N LEU A 392 -1.96 -4.14 26.02
CA LEU A 392 -1.38 -3.35 27.11
C LEU A 392 -0.67 -4.21 28.16
N ALA A 393 -1.17 -5.42 28.42
CA ALA A 393 -0.55 -6.39 29.33
C ALA A 393 0.84 -6.86 28.85
N ARG A 394 1.12 -6.80 27.55
CA ARG A 394 2.44 -7.16 26.98
C ARG A 394 3.48 -6.06 27.11
N ILE A 395 3.11 -4.86 27.53
CA ILE A 395 4.02 -3.72 27.62
C ILE A 395 4.35 -3.46 29.08
N SER A 396 5.61 -3.64 29.46
CA SER A 396 6.17 -3.22 30.74
C SER A 396 7.05 -1.98 30.56
N ALA A 397 7.21 -1.21 31.64
CA ALA A 397 8.02 0.01 31.67
C ALA A 397 8.99 -0.05 32.86
N THR A 398 10.25 0.36 32.66
CA THR A 398 11.28 0.36 33.71
C THR A 398 12.42 1.32 33.37
N SER A 399 13.24 1.66 34.38
CA SER A 399 14.54 2.30 34.20
C SER A 399 15.73 1.35 34.41
N ASP A 400 15.44 0.07 34.77
CA ASP A 400 16.47 -0.93 34.98
C ASP A 400 16.87 -1.62 33.66
N TYR A 401 18.13 -1.45 33.27
CA TYR A 401 18.69 -2.07 32.05
C TYR A 401 18.86 -3.61 32.18
N ASN A 402 18.89 -4.18 33.38
CA ASN A 402 19.06 -5.64 33.57
C ASN A 402 17.95 -6.45 32.87
N VAL A 403 16.78 -5.86 32.66
CA VAL A 403 15.64 -6.50 32.00
C VAL A 403 15.90 -6.86 30.54
N ILE A 404 16.94 -6.31 29.90
CA ILE A 404 17.28 -6.63 28.51
C ILE A 404 18.01 -7.97 28.36
N SER A 405 18.47 -8.56 29.47
CA SER A 405 19.29 -9.78 29.50
C SER A 405 18.58 -11.03 28.98
N ASP A 406 17.26 -11.02 28.90
CA ASP A 406 16.44 -12.12 28.33
C ASP A 406 15.75 -11.75 27.01
N CYS A 407 16.00 -10.54 26.46
CA CYS A 407 15.42 -10.08 25.21
C CYS A 407 16.09 -10.69 23.98
N ASP A 408 15.30 -10.98 22.93
CA ASP A 408 15.80 -11.51 21.66
C ASP A 408 16.33 -10.40 20.76
N LEU A 409 15.69 -9.23 20.83
CA LEU A 409 16.01 -8.03 20.07
C LEU A 409 15.98 -6.83 21.01
N VAL A 410 16.93 -5.93 20.86
CA VAL A 410 16.95 -4.62 21.53
C VAL A 410 16.94 -3.55 20.44
N ILE A 411 15.99 -2.61 20.51
CA ILE A 411 15.91 -1.46 19.61
C ILE A 411 16.16 -0.19 20.40
N GLU A 412 17.23 0.54 20.06
CA GLU A 412 17.52 1.82 20.63
C GLU A 412 16.77 2.92 19.84
N ALA A 413 16.01 3.74 20.54
CA ALA A 413 15.26 4.89 20.04
C ALA A 413 15.44 6.12 20.94
N VAL A 414 16.66 6.33 21.48
CA VAL A 414 17.03 7.48 22.30
C VAL A 414 17.25 8.71 21.42
N PHE A 415 17.61 9.83 22.05
CA PHE A 415 17.83 11.09 21.36
C PHE A 415 18.88 10.94 20.24
N GLU A 416 18.71 11.66 19.12
CA GLU A 416 19.56 11.58 17.93
C GLU A 416 20.87 12.36 18.15
N ASP A 417 21.69 11.84 19.05
CA ASP A 417 23.00 12.36 19.45
C ASP A 417 23.99 11.22 19.64
N ARG A 418 25.20 11.35 19.06
CA ARG A 418 26.22 10.30 19.06
C ARG A 418 26.65 9.90 20.47
N LYS A 419 26.84 10.87 21.36
CA LYS A 419 27.29 10.62 22.73
C LYS A 419 26.21 9.89 23.53
N VAL A 420 24.95 10.34 23.42
CA VAL A 420 23.83 9.71 24.10
C VAL A 420 23.67 8.23 23.63
N LYS A 421 23.86 7.98 22.33
CA LYS A 421 23.81 6.62 21.76
C LYS A 421 25.00 5.78 22.27
N ALA A 422 26.23 6.30 22.23
CA ALA A 422 27.42 5.61 22.75
C ALA A 422 27.29 5.25 24.23
N ASP A 423 26.81 6.18 25.08
CA ASP A 423 26.54 5.93 26.50
C ASP A 423 25.47 4.83 26.70
N THR A 424 24.45 4.81 25.83
CA THR A 424 23.40 3.77 25.81
C THR A 424 23.98 2.42 25.45
N TYR A 425 24.85 2.35 24.42
CA TYR A 425 25.47 1.11 23.96
C TYR A 425 26.42 0.54 25.03
N ALA A 426 27.19 1.39 25.69
CA ALA A 426 28.09 1.01 26.78
C ALA A 426 27.33 0.33 27.94
N LYS A 427 26.11 0.80 28.25
CA LYS A 427 25.25 0.21 29.29
C LYS A 427 24.58 -1.09 28.84
N ALA A 428 24.13 -1.15 27.59
CA ALA A 428 23.32 -2.27 27.10
C ALA A 428 24.15 -3.48 26.70
N GLN A 429 25.31 -3.30 26.03
CA GLN A 429 26.13 -4.38 25.48
C GLN A 429 26.47 -5.49 26.49
N PRO A 430 26.92 -5.16 27.74
CA PRO A 430 27.32 -6.19 28.70
C PRO A 430 26.16 -7.09 29.16
N LEU A 431 24.93 -6.63 28.97
CA LEU A 431 23.71 -7.28 29.46
C LEU A 431 23.03 -8.14 28.39
N LEU A 432 23.46 -8.05 27.13
CA LEU A 432 22.83 -8.80 26.03
C LEU A 432 23.06 -10.31 26.19
N LYS A 433 22.01 -11.11 26.08
CA LYS A 433 22.16 -12.57 26.04
C LYS A 433 22.87 -13.03 24.75
N PRO A 434 23.52 -14.20 24.76
CA PRO A 434 24.07 -14.78 23.55
C PRO A 434 23.02 -14.88 22.43
N GLY A 435 23.36 -14.38 21.24
CA GLY A 435 22.47 -14.41 20.07
C GLY A 435 21.46 -13.26 19.98
N ALA A 436 21.35 -12.41 20.99
CA ALA A 436 20.51 -11.20 20.89
C ALA A 436 21.06 -10.22 19.84
N ILE A 437 20.15 -9.59 19.09
CA ILE A 437 20.48 -8.55 18.10
C ILE A 437 20.23 -7.19 18.71
N PHE A 438 21.12 -6.24 18.42
CA PHE A 438 20.97 -4.83 18.80
C PHE A 438 20.75 -3.95 17.58
N ALA A 439 19.71 -3.16 17.62
CA ALA A 439 19.35 -2.29 16.51
C ALA A 439 19.25 -0.83 16.94
N SER A 440 19.69 0.10 16.07
CA SER A 440 19.43 1.52 16.24
C SER A 440 18.30 1.99 15.33
N ASN A 441 17.36 2.76 15.87
CA ASN A 441 16.30 3.43 15.10
C ASN A 441 16.72 4.84 14.66
N THR A 442 18.01 5.08 14.47
CA THR A 442 18.50 6.36 13.95
C THR A 442 17.89 6.69 12.60
N SER A 443 17.62 7.98 12.35
CA SER A 443 17.09 8.47 11.07
C SER A 443 18.17 9.01 10.13
N THR A 444 19.30 9.46 10.69
CA THR A 444 20.29 10.25 9.93
C THR A 444 21.73 9.87 10.20
N LEU A 445 22.03 9.32 11.37
CA LEU A 445 23.40 8.96 11.74
C LEU A 445 23.83 7.66 11.03
N PRO A 446 25.00 7.66 10.35
CA PRO A 446 25.49 6.47 9.69
C PRO A 446 25.67 5.28 10.65
N ILE A 447 25.12 4.13 10.28
CA ILE A 447 25.17 2.90 11.07
C ILE A 447 26.62 2.43 11.30
N ASN A 448 27.50 2.59 10.31
CA ASN A 448 28.92 2.27 10.46
C ASN A 448 29.57 3.02 11.61
N SER A 449 29.31 4.33 11.71
CA SER A 449 29.88 5.16 12.78
C SER A 449 29.32 4.87 14.17
N LEU A 450 28.06 4.39 14.24
CA LEU A 450 27.44 3.95 15.48
C LEU A 450 27.95 2.55 15.89
N ALA A 451 28.24 1.69 14.91
CA ALA A 451 28.74 0.34 15.13
C ALA A 451 30.17 0.32 15.68
N GLU A 452 30.97 1.40 15.51
CA GLU A 452 32.30 1.53 16.11
C GLU A 452 32.24 1.47 17.64
N GLU A 453 31.15 1.93 18.25
CA GLU A 453 30.91 1.90 19.69
C GLU A 453 30.37 0.54 20.19
N PHE A 454 30.20 -0.44 19.27
CA PHE A 454 29.64 -1.75 19.59
C PHE A 454 30.67 -2.86 19.36
N LYS A 455 30.90 -3.70 20.40
CA LYS A 455 31.99 -4.72 20.35
C LYS A 455 31.78 -5.79 19.30
N ASP A 456 30.55 -6.34 19.20
CA ASP A 456 30.17 -7.37 18.25
C ASP A 456 29.36 -6.75 17.12
N GLN A 457 30.03 -6.09 16.19
CA GLN A 457 29.39 -5.39 15.06
C GLN A 457 28.56 -6.32 14.17
N GLY A 458 28.81 -7.63 14.21
CA GLY A 458 28.00 -8.63 13.52
C GLY A 458 26.56 -8.72 14.01
N LYS A 459 26.32 -8.29 15.27
CA LYS A 459 25.00 -8.22 15.89
C LYS A 459 24.37 -6.83 15.88
N PHE A 460 25.04 -5.84 15.28
CA PHE A 460 24.55 -4.46 15.20
C PHE A 460 23.94 -4.16 13.84
N ILE A 461 22.73 -3.55 13.82
CA ILE A 461 21.98 -3.27 12.59
C ILE A 461 21.13 -2.00 12.75
N GLY A 462 20.79 -1.32 11.65
CA GLY A 462 19.79 -0.26 11.66
C GLY A 462 18.39 -0.81 11.41
N ILE A 463 17.40 -0.36 12.18
CA ILE A 463 15.97 -0.62 11.93
C ILE A 463 15.23 0.72 12.05
N HIS A 464 15.11 1.42 10.94
CA HIS A 464 14.54 2.77 10.87
C HIS A 464 13.04 2.72 10.61
N PHE A 465 12.26 3.16 11.59
CA PHE A 465 10.82 3.32 11.49
C PHE A 465 10.43 4.74 11.11
N PHE A 466 9.29 4.86 10.40
CA PHE A 466 8.72 6.14 10.00
C PHE A 466 7.56 6.55 10.90
N SER A 467 7.45 7.84 11.17
CA SER A 467 6.39 8.41 12.01
C SER A 467 5.13 8.78 11.20
N PRO A 468 3.92 8.48 11.71
CA PRO A 468 3.59 7.70 12.91
C PRO A 468 3.75 6.19 12.67
N VAL A 469 4.46 5.49 13.57
CA VAL A 469 4.82 4.07 13.38
C VAL A 469 3.61 3.19 13.16
N GLU A 470 2.50 3.42 13.85
CA GLU A 470 1.27 2.64 13.73
C GLU A 470 0.57 2.78 12.35
N LYS A 471 0.93 3.79 11.55
CA LYS A 471 0.34 4.03 10.23
C LYS A 471 1.29 3.75 9.08
N MET A 472 2.59 4.02 9.29
CA MET A 472 3.60 3.86 8.26
C MET A 472 3.96 2.39 8.09
N MET A 473 3.85 1.90 6.86
CA MET A 473 4.07 0.48 6.56
C MET A 473 5.53 0.14 6.29
N LEU A 474 6.34 1.11 5.86
CA LEU A 474 7.74 0.91 5.54
C LEU A 474 8.61 0.83 6.79
N VAL A 475 9.61 -0.04 6.76
CA VAL A 475 10.78 -0.04 7.66
C VAL A 475 12.03 -0.22 6.82
N GLU A 476 13.02 0.68 6.95
CA GLU A 476 14.35 0.49 6.38
C GLU A 476 15.21 -0.36 7.32
N ILE A 477 15.79 -1.41 6.78
CA ILE A 477 16.80 -2.22 7.46
C ILE A 477 18.17 -1.82 6.89
N ILE A 478 19.02 -1.23 7.72
CA ILE A 478 20.27 -0.62 7.28
C ILE A 478 21.44 -1.53 7.64
N LEU A 479 22.19 -1.95 6.64
CA LEU A 479 23.38 -2.78 6.78
C LEU A 479 24.62 -1.90 7.00
N GLY A 480 25.28 -2.09 8.13
CA GLY A 480 26.66 -1.65 8.32
C GLY A 480 27.63 -2.62 7.62
N LYS A 481 28.90 -2.20 7.48
CA LYS A 481 29.96 -3.00 6.81
C LYS A 481 30.15 -4.39 7.42
N ASN A 482 29.96 -4.51 8.73
CA ASN A 482 30.20 -5.73 9.50
C ASN A 482 28.91 -6.37 10.02
N THR A 483 27.73 -5.86 9.65
CA THR A 483 26.44 -6.47 10.02
C THR A 483 26.35 -7.91 9.49
N GLY A 484 26.09 -8.87 10.38
CA GLY A 484 26.03 -10.30 10.03
C GLY A 484 24.67 -10.74 9.49
N ASP A 485 24.65 -11.85 8.77
CA ASP A 485 23.45 -12.44 8.17
C ASP A 485 22.36 -12.78 9.21
N VAL A 486 22.76 -13.18 10.43
CA VAL A 486 21.82 -13.46 11.52
C VAL A 486 21.09 -12.18 11.96
N ALA A 487 21.80 -11.05 12.03
CA ALA A 487 21.18 -9.77 12.36
C ALA A 487 20.20 -9.34 11.28
N LEU A 488 20.57 -9.45 10.00
CA LEU A 488 19.68 -9.15 8.87
C LEU A 488 18.44 -10.06 8.87
N ALA A 489 18.63 -11.38 9.03
CA ALA A 489 17.52 -12.34 9.07
C ALA A 489 16.55 -12.04 10.21
N THR A 490 17.07 -11.75 11.42
CA THR A 490 16.27 -11.42 12.59
C THR A 490 15.49 -10.12 12.39
N ALA A 491 16.12 -9.08 11.84
CA ALA A 491 15.45 -7.81 11.54
C ALA A 491 14.32 -7.98 10.50
N LEU A 492 14.57 -8.74 9.42
CA LEU A 492 13.56 -9.04 8.41
C LEU A 492 12.38 -9.85 8.98
N ASP A 493 12.67 -10.89 9.75
CA ASP A 493 11.64 -11.74 10.36
C ASP A 493 10.79 -10.92 11.37
N TYR A 494 11.44 -10.07 12.18
CA TYR A 494 10.76 -9.17 13.12
C TYR A 494 9.85 -8.15 12.41
N VAL A 495 10.37 -7.43 11.41
CA VAL A 495 9.61 -6.42 10.68
C VAL A 495 8.37 -7.03 10.01
N ARG A 496 8.50 -8.24 9.47
CA ARG A 496 7.37 -8.98 8.89
C ARG A 496 6.37 -9.44 9.96
N ALA A 497 6.86 -9.92 11.11
CA ALA A 497 6.00 -10.36 12.22
C ALA A 497 5.10 -9.24 12.77
N ILE A 498 5.59 -7.99 12.76
CA ILE A 498 4.79 -6.80 13.15
C ILE A 498 3.95 -6.25 12.00
N GLY A 499 3.84 -6.97 10.87
CA GLY A 499 2.96 -6.63 9.75
C GLY A 499 3.45 -5.45 8.90
N LYS A 500 4.75 -5.16 8.90
CA LYS A 500 5.35 -4.07 8.10
C LYS A 500 6.17 -4.63 6.93
N THR A 501 6.41 -3.77 5.95
CA THR A 501 7.17 -4.10 4.74
C THR A 501 8.62 -3.63 4.89
N PRO A 502 9.60 -4.54 4.94
CA PRO A 502 11.00 -4.17 5.02
C PRO A 502 11.58 -3.86 3.64
N ILE A 503 12.51 -2.91 3.60
CA ILE A 503 13.50 -2.76 2.53
C ILE A 503 14.90 -2.81 3.13
N VAL A 504 15.86 -3.36 2.40
CA VAL A 504 17.25 -3.48 2.85
C VAL A 504 18.10 -2.47 2.11
N VAL A 505 18.77 -1.60 2.86
CA VAL A 505 19.63 -0.56 2.33
C VAL A 505 21.03 -0.65 2.94
N ASN A 506 22.05 -0.26 2.20
CA ASN A 506 23.38 -0.07 2.74
C ASN A 506 23.50 1.29 3.44
N ASP A 507 24.42 1.38 4.37
CA ASP A 507 24.64 2.58 5.17
C ASP A 507 25.01 3.80 4.32
N SER A 508 24.32 4.89 4.56
CA SER A 508 24.53 6.20 3.96
C SER A 508 23.88 7.26 4.85
N ARG A 509 24.37 8.50 4.85
CA ARG A 509 23.68 9.59 5.56
C ARG A 509 22.28 9.79 4.99
N GLY A 510 21.25 9.62 5.82
CA GLY A 510 19.83 9.73 5.45
C GLY A 510 19.28 8.54 4.65
N PHE A 511 20.06 7.47 4.52
CA PHE A 511 19.68 6.20 3.90
C PHE A 511 19.04 6.38 2.51
N PHE A 512 17.95 5.68 2.18
CA PHE A 512 17.24 5.83 0.91
C PHE A 512 16.08 6.83 1.03
N ALA A 513 15.16 6.60 1.97
CA ALA A 513 13.91 7.35 2.01
C ALA A 513 14.12 8.83 2.35
N ASN A 514 14.96 9.13 3.37
CA ASN A 514 15.25 10.51 3.73
C ASN A 514 16.04 11.25 2.63
N ARG A 515 16.95 10.60 1.92
CA ARG A 515 17.63 11.19 0.76
C ARG A 515 16.62 11.69 -0.28
N CYS A 516 15.65 10.84 -0.63
CA CYS A 516 14.66 11.16 -1.66
C CYS A 516 13.64 12.21 -1.20
N VAL A 517 13.06 12.06 0.01
CA VAL A 517 12.02 12.98 0.48
C VAL A 517 12.57 14.38 0.77
N MET A 518 13.83 14.49 1.19
CA MET A 518 14.46 15.79 1.38
C MET A 518 14.60 16.56 0.06
N ARG A 519 14.77 15.87 -1.08
CA ARG A 519 14.75 16.54 -2.40
C ARG A 519 13.37 17.10 -2.74
N TYR A 520 12.30 16.38 -2.38
CA TYR A 520 10.94 16.88 -2.54
C TYR A 520 10.68 18.15 -1.70
N ILE A 521 11.10 18.12 -0.44
CA ILE A 521 10.98 19.24 0.48
C ILE A 521 11.81 20.45 -0.03
N SER A 522 13.07 20.20 -0.37
CA SER A 522 13.97 21.24 -0.89
C SER A 522 13.43 21.87 -2.17
N GLU A 523 12.85 21.09 -3.08
CA GLU A 523 12.27 21.64 -4.32
C GLU A 523 11.06 22.55 -4.04
N GLY A 524 10.26 22.25 -3.00
CA GLY A 524 9.21 23.14 -2.53
C GLY A 524 9.74 24.48 -2.03
N ASN A 525 10.87 24.46 -1.29
CA ASN A 525 11.54 25.65 -0.82
C ASN A 525 12.14 26.47 -1.97
N GLU A 526 12.78 25.81 -2.95
CA GLU A 526 13.30 26.47 -4.16
C GLU A 526 12.19 27.20 -4.91
N MET A 527 11.07 26.51 -5.18
CA MET A 527 9.92 27.14 -5.84
C MET A 527 9.39 28.34 -5.06
N LEU A 528 9.36 28.27 -3.72
CA LEU A 528 8.96 29.39 -2.87
C LEU A 528 9.93 30.58 -3.04
N LEU A 529 11.24 30.32 -3.01
CA LEU A 529 12.28 31.34 -3.19
C LEU A 529 12.32 31.89 -4.62
N GLU A 530 11.96 31.10 -5.62
CA GLU A 530 11.79 31.53 -7.01
C GLU A 530 10.58 32.45 -7.20
N GLY A 531 9.63 32.48 -6.25
CA GLY A 531 8.45 33.34 -6.27
C GLY A 531 7.17 32.65 -6.73
N VAL A 532 7.17 31.31 -6.83
CA VAL A 532 5.94 30.54 -7.11
C VAL A 532 4.96 30.69 -5.95
N PRO A 533 3.68 31.00 -6.21
CA PRO A 533 2.69 31.14 -5.14
C PRO A 533 2.60 29.91 -4.23
N PRO A 534 2.64 30.05 -2.89
CA PRO A 534 2.66 28.93 -1.96
C PRO A 534 1.50 27.93 -2.15
N ALA A 535 0.30 28.45 -2.46
CA ALA A 535 -0.85 27.59 -2.75
C ALA A 535 -0.65 26.75 -4.03
N MET A 536 0.02 27.30 -5.03
CA MET A 536 0.33 26.59 -6.28
C MET A 536 1.37 25.50 -6.04
N ILE A 537 2.40 25.75 -5.21
CA ILE A 537 3.38 24.74 -4.79
C ILE A 537 2.68 23.54 -4.15
N GLU A 538 1.82 23.77 -3.16
CA GLU A 538 1.09 22.74 -2.44
C GLU A 538 0.13 21.95 -3.34
N ASN A 539 -0.61 22.66 -4.21
CA ASN A 539 -1.60 22.02 -5.06
C ASN A 539 -0.95 21.23 -6.22
N THR A 540 0.09 21.76 -6.86
CA THR A 540 0.77 21.04 -7.94
C THR A 540 1.49 19.79 -7.45
N ALA A 541 2.01 19.79 -6.24
CA ALA A 541 2.56 18.60 -5.60
C ALA A 541 1.50 17.49 -5.44
N LYS A 542 0.30 17.84 -4.95
CA LYS A 542 -0.82 16.89 -4.84
C LYS A 542 -1.30 16.43 -6.23
N MET A 543 -1.37 17.35 -7.19
CA MET A 543 -1.72 17.02 -8.58
C MET A 543 -0.70 16.09 -9.23
N ALA A 544 0.56 16.14 -8.83
CA ALA A 544 1.61 15.20 -9.22
C ALA A 544 1.43 13.79 -8.60
N GLY A 545 0.51 13.64 -7.63
CA GLY A 545 0.21 12.38 -6.96
C GLY A 545 0.85 12.22 -5.57
N MET A 546 1.51 13.28 -5.05
CA MET A 546 2.05 13.27 -3.68
C MET A 546 0.89 13.43 -2.67
N PRO A 547 0.88 12.71 -1.55
CA PRO A 547 -0.22 12.75 -0.57
C PRO A 547 -0.31 14.07 0.20
N VAL A 548 0.82 14.74 0.36
CA VAL A 548 0.96 15.98 1.13
C VAL A 548 1.88 16.94 0.37
N GLY A 549 1.55 18.22 0.34
CA GLY A 549 2.42 19.22 -0.26
C GLY A 549 3.72 19.43 0.55
N PRO A 550 4.80 19.93 -0.06
CA PRO A 550 6.14 19.97 0.54
C PRO A 550 6.24 20.93 1.75
N LEU A 551 5.54 22.05 1.72
CA LEU A 551 5.53 23.01 2.84
C LEU A 551 4.75 22.43 4.03
N SER A 552 3.61 21.79 3.76
CA SER A 552 2.84 21.07 4.78
C SER A 552 3.62 19.90 5.38
N LEU A 553 4.40 19.17 4.57
CA LEU A 553 5.22 18.06 5.04
C LEU A 553 6.33 18.54 5.99
N GLN A 554 6.98 19.66 5.69
CA GLN A 554 7.98 20.26 6.58
C GLN A 554 7.39 20.64 7.93
N ASP A 555 6.20 21.22 7.96
CA ASP A 555 5.50 21.55 9.21
C ASP A 555 5.21 20.31 10.06
N GLU A 556 4.89 19.17 9.45
CA GLU A 556 4.67 17.89 10.17
C GLU A 556 5.99 17.31 10.75
N VAL A 557 7.11 17.46 10.03
CA VAL A 557 8.44 17.00 10.47
C VAL A 557 9.02 17.90 11.56
N ALA A 558 8.62 19.16 11.64
CA ALA A 558 9.10 20.26 12.47
C ALA A 558 10.32 21.01 11.90
N LEU A 559 10.14 22.31 11.68
CA LEU A 559 11.14 23.19 11.04
C LEU A 559 12.41 23.35 11.85
N ASP A 560 12.31 23.40 13.20
CA ASP A 560 13.48 23.50 14.09
C ASP A 560 14.35 22.24 14.06
N LEU A 561 13.76 21.06 13.85
CA LEU A 561 14.52 19.82 13.62
C LEU A 561 15.26 19.88 12.27
N GLY A 562 14.58 20.34 11.22
CA GLY A 562 15.18 20.56 9.90
C GLY A 562 16.38 21.50 9.96
N LEU A 563 16.24 22.64 10.66
CA LEU A 563 17.34 23.60 10.85
C LEU A 563 18.50 23.00 11.65
N LYS A 564 18.22 22.19 12.71
CA LYS A 564 19.28 21.49 13.46
C LYS A 564 20.07 20.51 12.58
N ILE A 565 19.37 19.73 11.76
CA ILE A 565 19.99 18.79 10.82
C ILE A 565 20.86 19.53 9.80
N THR A 566 20.35 20.65 9.24
CA THR A 566 21.10 21.51 8.31
C THR A 566 22.38 22.04 8.94
N LYS A 567 22.31 22.61 10.17
CA LYS A 567 23.47 23.09 10.90
C LYS A 567 24.49 22.00 11.23
N ALA A 568 24.01 20.81 11.62
CA ALA A 568 24.89 19.66 11.89
C ALA A 568 25.57 19.16 10.59
N THR A 569 24.85 19.12 9.48
CA THR A 569 25.42 18.75 8.18
C THR A 569 26.49 19.74 7.72
N GLU A 570 26.23 21.02 7.90
CA GLU A 570 27.22 22.08 7.61
C GLU A 570 28.49 21.97 8.47
N ALA A 571 28.30 21.68 9.77
CA ALA A 571 29.44 21.50 10.69
C ALA A 571 30.28 20.27 10.34
N ASP A 572 29.63 19.17 9.92
CA ASP A 572 30.28 17.90 9.57
C ASP A 572 31.00 17.96 8.20
N LEU A 573 30.35 18.56 7.18
CA LEU A 573 30.74 18.46 5.78
C LEU A 573 31.14 19.81 5.14
N GLY A 574 31.01 20.89 5.87
CA GLY A 574 31.34 22.25 5.40
C GLY A 574 30.17 22.97 4.71
N PRO A 575 30.32 24.30 4.47
CA PRO A 575 29.23 25.15 3.98
C PRO A 575 28.73 24.81 2.57
N ASN A 576 29.54 24.13 1.76
CA ASN A 576 29.17 23.72 0.41
C ASN A 576 28.26 22.48 0.38
N ALA A 577 28.10 21.80 1.52
CA ALA A 577 27.24 20.61 1.63
C ALA A 577 25.76 20.94 1.77
N ILE A 578 25.42 22.21 1.98
CA ILE A 578 24.05 22.68 2.18
C ILE A 578 23.70 23.84 1.25
N ASP A 579 22.41 23.98 0.95
CA ASP A 579 21.92 25.17 0.26
C ASP A 579 21.77 26.33 1.22
N GLN A 580 22.54 27.40 0.99
CA GLN A 580 22.60 28.57 1.87
C GLN A 580 21.30 29.41 1.79
N ALA A 581 20.59 29.43 0.66
CA ALA A 581 19.33 30.16 0.53
C ALA A 581 18.23 29.48 1.34
N GLN A 582 18.15 28.15 1.25
CA GLN A 582 17.22 27.36 2.07
C GLN A 582 17.55 27.44 3.56
N LYS A 583 18.84 27.43 3.94
CA LYS A 583 19.24 27.65 5.33
C LYS A 583 18.76 29.02 5.84
N LYS A 584 18.93 30.11 5.04
CA LYS A 584 18.42 31.44 5.39
C LYS A 584 16.90 31.43 5.57
N LEU A 585 16.16 30.76 4.71
CA LEU A 585 14.72 30.59 4.85
C LEU A 585 14.36 29.89 6.17
N MET A 586 15.06 28.82 6.53
CA MET A 586 14.81 28.11 7.79
C MET A 586 15.18 28.93 9.02
N VAL A 587 16.30 29.68 8.98
CA VAL A 587 16.69 30.61 10.05
C VAL A 587 15.63 31.71 10.22
N GLU A 588 15.12 32.28 9.12
CA GLU A 588 14.06 33.27 9.18
C GLU A 588 12.81 32.72 9.85
N MET A 589 12.32 31.53 9.37
CA MET A 589 11.15 30.90 9.93
C MET A 589 11.28 30.53 11.40
N VAL A 590 12.39 29.88 11.77
CA VAL A 590 12.56 29.28 13.09
C VAL A 590 13.04 30.29 14.10
N GLU A 591 14.17 31.03 13.82
CA GLU A 591 14.84 31.85 14.81
C GLU A 591 14.24 33.24 14.92
N LYS A 592 13.76 33.82 13.79
CA LYS A 592 13.19 35.18 13.83
C LYS A 592 11.67 35.18 13.98
N GLN A 593 10.96 34.27 13.32
CA GLN A 593 9.50 34.22 13.33
C GLN A 593 8.94 33.30 14.40
N GLY A 594 9.78 32.44 15.05
CA GLY A 594 9.35 31.45 16.04
C GLY A 594 8.38 30.41 15.50
N ARG A 595 8.48 30.07 14.20
CA ARG A 595 7.60 29.17 13.50
C ARG A 595 8.24 27.79 13.38
N PHE A 596 7.75 26.82 14.18
CA PHE A 596 8.35 25.49 14.30
C PHE A 596 7.55 24.40 13.58
N GLY A 597 6.46 24.77 12.92
CA GLY A 597 5.56 23.85 12.28
C GLY A 597 4.35 23.50 13.15
N ARG A 598 3.78 22.32 12.90
CA ARG A 598 2.57 21.86 13.59
C ARG A 598 2.71 21.76 15.11
N LYS A 599 3.92 21.47 15.60
CA LYS A 599 4.17 21.27 17.04
C LYS A 599 3.87 22.50 17.91
N ASN A 600 4.04 23.71 17.38
CA ASN A 600 3.67 24.95 18.07
C ASN A 600 2.52 25.71 17.37
N GLY A 601 1.88 25.08 16.39
CA GLY A 601 0.75 25.66 15.67
C GLY A 601 1.13 26.70 14.61
N LYS A 602 2.40 26.95 14.37
CA LYS A 602 2.93 27.98 13.47
C LYS A 602 4.08 27.42 12.63
N GLY A 603 3.89 27.31 11.34
CA GLY A 603 4.87 26.85 10.36
C GLY A 603 4.73 27.60 9.05
N PHE A 604 4.86 26.94 7.92
CA PHE A 604 4.38 27.45 6.63
C PHE A 604 2.87 27.66 6.63
N TYR A 605 2.20 26.95 7.54
CA TYR A 605 0.78 27.10 7.83
C TYR A 605 0.57 27.67 9.24
N ASP A 606 -0.57 28.34 9.40
CA ASP A 606 -1.17 28.63 10.69
C ASP A 606 -2.18 27.51 11.02
N TYR A 607 -2.02 26.89 12.18
CA TYR A 607 -2.83 25.76 12.64
C TYR A 607 -3.78 26.26 13.74
N PRO A 608 -5.10 26.25 13.51
CA PRO A 608 -6.05 26.63 14.54
C PRO A 608 -6.05 25.59 15.68
N GLU A 609 -6.54 25.98 16.84
CA GLU A 609 -6.78 25.04 17.93
C GLU A 609 -7.65 23.89 17.46
N LYS A 610 -7.43 22.69 18.03
CA LYS A 610 -8.10 21.46 17.63
C LYS A 610 -9.62 21.64 17.66
N GLY A 611 -10.27 21.47 16.50
CA GLY A 611 -11.72 21.61 16.32
C GLY A 611 -12.21 23.03 15.96
N LYS A 612 -11.32 24.04 15.85
CA LYS A 612 -11.70 25.44 15.59
C LYS A 612 -11.44 25.94 14.16
N GLY A 613 -11.38 25.06 13.18
CA GLY A 613 -11.21 25.48 11.78
C GLY A 613 -10.21 24.64 10.99
N GLN A 614 -9.87 25.11 9.78
CA GLN A 614 -8.88 24.49 8.90
C GLN A 614 -7.58 25.29 8.92
N LYS A 615 -6.43 24.60 8.74
CA LYS A 615 -5.15 25.26 8.58
C LYS A 615 -5.14 26.11 7.30
N SER A 616 -4.46 27.24 7.35
CA SER A 616 -4.25 28.15 6.20
C SER A 616 -2.77 28.44 6.02
N LEU A 617 -2.34 28.68 4.79
CA LEU A 617 -0.98 29.15 4.52
C LEU A 617 -0.74 30.48 5.24
N TRP A 618 0.41 30.59 5.88
CA TRP A 618 0.78 31.83 6.57
C TRP A 618 0.94 32.99 5.58
N PRO A 619 0.19 34.11 5.75
CA PRO A 619 0.29 35.25 4.82
C PRO A 619 1.71 35.86 4.71
N GLY A 620 2.51 35.75 5.78
CA GLY A 620 3.88 36.24 5.80
C GLY A 620 4.84 35.55 4.83
N LEU A 621 4.46 34.43 4.24
CA LEU A 621 5.26 33.76 3.19
C LEU A 621 5.53 34.68 1.99
N ALA A 622 4.60 35.58 1.67
CA ALA A 622 4.77 36.55 0.59
C ALA A 622 5.98 37.47 0.83
N ASN A 623 6.29 37.77 2.08
CA ASN A 623 7.45 38.65 2.46
C ASN A 623 8.79 37.89 2.39
N LEU A 624 8.76 36.55 2.34
CA LEU A 624 9.95 35.72 2.21
C LEU A 624 10.36 35.50 0.76
N GLN A 625 9.45 35.81 -0.18
CA GLN A 625 9.70 35.69 -1.61
C GLN A 625 10.41 36.92 -2.14
N PRO A 626 11.56 36.80 -2.83
CA PRO A 626 12.24 37.93 -3.45
C PRO A 626 11.40 38.66 -4.51
N LYS A 627 10.49 37.90 -5.15
CA LYS A 627 9.50 38.37 -6.11
C LYS A 627 8.28 37.44 -6.02
N GLN A 628 7.15 37.90 -6.53
CA GLN A 628 5.95 37.06 -6.70
C GLN A 628 5.71 36.87 -8.19
N LEU A 629 5.61 35.63 -8.63
CA LEU A 629 5.31 35.29 -10.02
C LEU A 629 3.80 35.27 -10.24
N ASP A 630 3.36 35.72 -11.39
CA ASP A 630 1.97 35.61 -11.82
C ASP A 630 1.63 34.12 -12.06
N PRO A 631 0.65 33.54 -11.32
CA PRO A 631 0.24 32.15 -11.49
C PRO A 631 -0.10 31.77 -12.94
N ASP A 632 -0.69 32.69 -13.69
CA ASP A 632 -1.14 32.45 -15.08
C ASP A 632 0.03 32.30 -16.07
N THR A 633 1.23 32.70 -15.66
CA THR A 633 2.47 32.54 -16.47
C THR A 633 3.21 31.23 -16.20
N LEU A 634 2.76 30.45 -15.20
CA LEU A 634 3.43 29.25 -14.75
C LEU A 634 2.81 27.96 -15.35
N SER A 635 3.66 27.07 -15.81
CA SER A 635 3.22 25.74 -16.27
C SER A 635 2.97 24.80 -15.09
N VAL A 636 1.72 24.45 -14.86
CA VAL A 636 1.32 23.45 -13.85
C VAL A 636 2.02 22.11 -14.10
N GLU A 637 2.14 21.69 -15.37
CA GLU A 637 2.78 20.43 -15.72
C GLU A 637 4.28 20.44 -15.41
N GLU A 638 4.96 21.55 -15.67
CA GLU A 638 6.37 21.70 -15.32
C GLU A 638 6.60 21.64 -13.80
N LEU A 639 5.76 22.33 -13.01
CA LEU A 639 5.86 22.28 -11.55
C LEU A 639 5.60 20.87 -10.99
N LYS A 640 4.64 20.12 -11.55
CA LYS A 640 4.42 18.71 -11.21
C LYS A 640 5.65 17.86 -11.53
N GLN A 641 6.21 18.03 -12.72
CA GLN A 641 7.38 17.26 -13.16
C GLN A 641 8.60 17.56 -12.29
N ARG A 642 8.83 18.81 -11.89
CA ARG A 642 9.94 19.16 -10.99
C ARG A 642 9.93 18.31 -9.71
N PHE A 643 8.77 18.16 -9.06
CA PHE A 643 8.63 17.34 -7.85
C PHE A 643 8.94 15.86 -8.07
N LEU A 644 8.47 15.28 -9.16
CA LEU A 644 8.70 13.87 -9.44
C LEU A 644 10.14 13.60 -9.91
N VAL A 645 10.66 14.46 -10.80
CA VAL A 645 12.00 14.30 -11.38
C VAL A 645 13.09 14.41 -10.33
N VAL A 646 13.03 15.42 -9.43
CA VAL A 646 14.09 15.61 -8.42
C VAL A 646 14.21 14.44 -7.47
N GLN A 647 13.09 13.81 -7.08
CA GLN A 647 13.07 12.60 -6.25
C GLN A 647 13.57 11.37 -7.03
N ALA A 648 13.12 11.21 -8.27
CA ALA A 648 13.52 10.08 -9.11
C ALA A 648 15.03 10.13 -9.47
N VAL A 649 15.58 11.30 -9.72
CA VAL A 649 17.03 11.50 -9.91
C VAL A 649 17.78 11.09 -8.65
N GLU A 650 17.32 11.48 -7.46
CA GLU A 650 17.97 11.06 -6.21
C GLU A 650 17.85 9.56 -5.96
N ALA A 651 16.70 8.95 -6.27
CA ALA A 651 16.53 7.50 -6.23
C ALA A 651 17.52 6.78 -7.16
N ALA A 652 17.75 7.30 -8.37
CA ALA A 652 18.76 6.77 -9.29
C ALA A 652 20.19 6.92 -8.74
N ARG A 653 20.50 8.06 -8.07
CA ARG A 653 21.78 8.24 -7.37
C ARG A 653 21.99 7.23 -6.24
N THR A 654 20.93 6.88 -5.49
CA THR A 654 21.06 5.85 -4.45
C THR A 654 21.35 4.47 -5.01
N VAL A 655 20.94 4.16 -6.25
CA VAL A 655 21.34 2.92 -6.96
C VAL A 655 22.80 3.00 -7.38
N GLU A 656 23.24 4.13 -7.97
CA GLU A 656 24.63 4.36 -8.36
C GLU A 656 25.58 4.25 -7.16
N ASP A 657 25.22 4.86 -6.03
CA ASP A 657 25.96 4.84 -4.75
C ASP A 657 25.86 3.48 -4.03
N ARG A 658 25.10 2.53 -4.56
CA ARG A 658 24.81 1.22 -3.96
C ARG A 658 24.16 1.32 -2.56
N VAL A 659 23.47 2.39 -2.26
CA VAL A 659 22.66 2.50 -1.04
C VAL A 659 21.48 1.55 -1.12
N ILE A 660 20.79 1.52 -2.27
CA ILE A 660 19.79 0.52 -2.57
C ILE A 660 20.27 -0.38 -3.71
N THR A 661 20.09 -1.68 -3.56
CA THR A 661 20.64 -2.67 -4.48
C THR A 661 19.59 -3.52 -5.18
N ASP A 662 18.31 -3.31 -4.84
CA ASP A 662 17.17 -3.99 -5.44
C ASP A 662 16.14 -2.94 -5.89
N VAL A 663 15.84 -2.92 -7.18
CA VAL A 663 14.90 -1.94 -7.76
C VAL A 663 13.49 -2.05 -7.19
N ARG A 664 13.07 -3.25 -6.76
CA ARG A 664 11.77 -3.47 -6.10
C ARG A 664 11.67 -2.71 -4.78
N GLU A 665 12.78 -2.74 -4.01
CA GLU A 665 12.87 -2.05 -2.72
C GLU A 665 12.85 -0.54 -2.89
N ALA A 666 13.48 -0.01 -3.95
CA ALA A 666 13.45 1.42 -4.26
C ALA A 666 12.01 1.89 -4.58
N ASP A 667 11.29 1.16 -5.43
CA ASP A 667 9.95 1.54 -5.82
C ASP A 667 8.94 1.38 -4.66
N VAL A 668 8.91 0.23 -3.99
CA VAL A 668 8.06 -0.02 -2.83
C VAL A 668 8.40 0.95 -1.70
N GLY A 669 9.69 1.16 -1.44
CA GLY A 669 10.18 2.08 -0.43
C GLY A 669 9.78 3.53 -0.70
N SER A 670 9.82 3.98 -1.95
CA SER A 670 9.41 5.33 -2.32
C SER A 670 7.91 5.57 -2.10
N ILE A 671 7.07 4.60 -2.45
CA ILE A 671 5.61 4.71 -2.26
C ILE A 671 5.24 4.64 -0.77
N LEU A 672 5.74 3.63 -0.05
CA LEU A 672 5.35 3.40 1.34
C LEU A 672 6.05 4.33 2.34
N GLY A 673 7.27 4.81 2.03
CA GLY A 673 8.08 5.63 2.93
C GLY A 673 7.77 7.11 2.86
N PHE A 674 7.66 7.67 1.67
CA PHE A 674 7.45 9.11 1.49
C PHE A 674 6.32 9.46 0.52
N GLY A 675 5.51 8.47 0.13
CA GLY A 675 4.29 8.70 -0.63
C GLY A 675 4.54 9.13 -2.08
N PHE A 676 5.66 8.70 -2.69
CA PHE A 676 5.88 8.94 -4.12
C PHE A 676 4.68 8.42 -4.92
N ALA A 677 4.30 9.14 -5.97
CA ALA A 677 3.08 8.94 -6.75
C ALA A 677 2.83 7.45 -7.12
N PRO A 678 1.87 6.75 -6.48
CA PRO A 678 1.69 5.30 -6.66
C PRO A 678 1.37 4.87 -8.09
N PHE A 679 0.67 5.71 -8.87
CA PHE A 679 0.30 5.40 -10.25
C PHE A 679 1.50 5.25 -11.19
N THR A 680 2.66 5.78 -10.80
CA THR A 680 3.91 5.64 -11.57
C THR A 680 4.65 4.34 -11.27
N GLY A 681 4.26 3.63 -10.20
CA GLY A 681 4.91 2.43 -9.72
C GLY A 681 6.11 2.66 -8.80
N GLY A 682 6.44 3.91 -8.47
CA GLY A 682 7.57 4.29 -7.63
C GLY A 682 8.62 5.13 -8.36
N ALA A 683 9.65 5.54 -7.64
CA ALA A 683 10.60 6.54 -8.13
C ALA A 683 11.46 6.06 -9.31
N LEU A 684 11.94 4.82 -9.31
CA LEU A 684 12.67 4.22 -10.44
C LEU A 684 11.71 3.81 -11.56
N SER A 685 10.55 3.26 -11.20
CA SER A 685 9.49 2.96 -12.16
C SER A 685 8.99 4.19 -12.90
N TYR A 686 9.00 5.38 -12.29
CA TYR A 686 8.66 6.64 -12.96
C TYR A 686 9.63 6.95 -14.12
N ILE A 687 10.92 6.66 -13.95
CA ILE A 687 11.92 6.82 -15.01
C ILE A 687 11.61 5.87 -16.17
N ASP A 688 11.33 4.60 -15.86
CA ASP A 688 10.94 3.59 -16.86
C ASP A 688 9.60 3.95 -17.54
N PHE A 689 8.65 4.50 -16.79
CA PHE A 689 7.33 4.96 -17.26
C PHE A 689 7.42 6.07 -18.30
N MET A 690 8.32 7.04 -18.08
CA MET A 690 8.62 8.10 -19.04
C MET A 690 9.46 7.61 -20.23
N GLY A 691 10.23 6.56 -20.01
CA GLY A 691 11.32 6.12 -20.88
C GLY A 691 12.62 6.85 -20.55
N THR A 692 13.68 6.09 -20.27
CA THR A 692 14.97 6.58 -19.74
C THR A 692 15.57 7.72 -20.55
N LYS A 693 15.51 7.61 -21.89
CA LYS A 693 16.01 8.66 -22.80
C LYS A 693 15.24 9.98 -22.66
N ASN A 694 13.90 9.92 -22.59
CA ASN A 694 13.07 11.10 -22.43
C ASN A 694 13.27 11.74 -21.05
N PHE A 695 13.42 10.90 -20.02
CA PHE A 695 13.66 11.35 -18.66
C PHE A 695 15.00 12.09 -18.54
N VAL A 696 16.10 11.57 -19.11
CA VAL A 696 17.41 12.23 -19.12
C VAL A 696 17.36 13.55 -19.90
N ALA A 697 16.67 13.59 -21.03
CA ALA A 697 16.49 14.84 -21.77
C ALA A 697 15.74 15.91 -20.96
N LEU A 698 14.73 15.51 -20.18
CA LEU A 698 14.01 16.40 -19.26
C LEU A 698 14.93 16.84 -18.10
N CYS A 699 15.75 15.95 -17.54
CA CYS A 699 16.74 16.30 -16.51
C CYS A 699 17.69 17.41 -16.99
N HIS A 700 18.27 17.27 -18.18
CA HIS A 700 19.14 18.32 -18.75
C HIS A 700 18.42 19.65 -19.02
N SER A 701 17.16 19.58 -19.45
CA SER A 701 16.35 20.80 -19.58
C SER A 701 16.16 21.49 -18.23
N PHE A 702 15.87 20.71 -17.18
CA PHE A 702 15.69 21.25 -15.83
C PHE A 702 17.02 21.67 -15.18
N GLU A 703 18.11 20.95 -15.42
CA GLU A 703 19.44 21.33 -14.97
C GLU A 703 19.83 22.72 -15.50
N LYS A 704 19.62 22.94 -16.78
CA LYS A 704 19.89 24.25 -17.41
C LYS A 704 19.04 25.38 -16.83
N LYS A 705 17.80 25.09 -16.44
CA LYS A 705 16.83 26.10 -15.96
C LYS A 705 16.88 26.29 -14.45
N TYR A 706 17.11 25.23 -13.69
CA TYR A 706 16.93 25.18 -12.23
C TYR A 706 18.18 24.72 -11.47
N GLY A 707 19.26 24.36 -12.16
CA GLY A 707 20.54 24.02 -11.56
C GLY A 707 20.79 22.53 -11.33
N SER A 708 21.95 22.25 -10.73
CA SER A 708 22.57 20.92 -10.66
C SER A 708 21.78 19.87 -9.85
N ARG A 709 20.75 20.25 -9.11
CA ARG A 709 19.90 19.31 -8.40
C ARG A 709 19.19 18.33 -9.34
N PHE A 710 19.01 18.71 -10.61
CA PHE A 710 18.42 17.91 -11.67
C PHE A 710 19.44 17.17 -12.54
N THR A 711 20.76 17.34 -12.32
CA THR A 711 21.80 16.61 -13.08
C THR A 711 21.60 15.12 -12.94
N PRO A 712 21.40 14.37 -14.06
CA PRO A 712 21.25 12.92 -13.98
C PRO A 712 22.57 12.27 -13.55
N PRO A 713 22.54 11.19 -12.73
CA PRO A 713 23.75 10.42 -12.41
C PRO A 713 24.28 9.72 -13.66
N LYS A 714 25.57 9.38 -13.65
CA LYS A 714 26.26 8.73 -14.77
C LYS A 714 25.60 7.41 -15.17
N LEU A 715 25.17 6.62 -14.20
CA LEU A 715 24.39 5.40 -14.41
C LEU A 715 23.18 5.65 -15.31
N LEU A 716 22.45 6.72 -15.08
CA LEU A 716 21.22 7.03 -15.80
C LEU A 716 21.53 7.51 -17.25
N GLU A 717 22.61 8.26 -17.43
CA GLU A 717 23.13 8.63 -18.76
C GLU A 717 23.49 7.40 -19.60
N GLU A 718 24.22 6.44 -18.99
CA GLU A 718 24.57 5.19 -19.66
C GLU A 718 23.33 4.35 -20.03
N MET A 719 22.34 4.28 -19.15
CA MET A 719 21.07 3.58 -19.41
C MET A 719 20.30 4.23 -20.56
N ALA A 720 20.23 5.56 -20.56
CA ALA A 720 19.55 6.32 -21.62
C ALA A 720 20.21 6.11 -22.98
N ALA A 721 21.55 6.13 -23.04
CA ALA A 721 22.30 5.89 -24.27
C ALA A 721 22.05 4.48 -24.86
N LYS A 722 21.83 3.47 -24.01
CA LYS A 722 21.57 2.08 -24.41
C LYS A 722 20.08 1.74 -24.54
N GLY A 723 19.17 2.65 -24.16
CA GLY A 723 17.73 2.40 -24.14
C GLY A 723 17.33 1.34 -23.08
N GLU A 724 18.09 1.23 -21.99
CA GLU A 724 17.83 0.31 -20.90
C GLU A 724 16.80 0.89 -19.92
N THR A 725 16.06 -0.01 -19.25
CA THR A 725 15.18 0.31 -18.12
C THR A 725 15.81 -0.17 -16.80
N PHE A 726 15.38 0.34 -15.65
CA PHE A 726 15.87 -0.14 -14.36
C PHE A 726 15.59 -1.61 -14.14
N TYR A 727 14.38 -2.08 -14.42
CA TYR A 727 14.02 -3.49 -14.28
C TYR A 727 14.69 -4.39 -15.33
N GLY A 728 15.10 -3.85 -16.48
CA GLY A 728 15.86 -4.56 -17.50
C GLY A 728 17.35 -4.72 -17.12
N ARG A 729 17.97 -3.63 -16.62
CA ARG A 729 19.39 -3.62 -16.24
C ARG A 729 19.64 -4.31 -14.89
N PHE A 730 18.72 -4.20 -13.95
CA PHE A 730 18.78 -4.76 -12.60
C PHE A 730 17.61 -5.72 -12.34
N PRO A 731 17.52 -6.83 -13.09
CA PRO A 731 16.42 -7.76 -12.91
C PRO A 731 16.44 -8.32 -11.48
N PRO A 732 15.27 -8.40 -10.82
CA PRO A 732 15.16 -8.98 -9.49
C PRO A 732 15.73 -10.39 -9.45
N LYS A 733 16.59 -10.67 -8.49
CA LYS A 733 17.11 -12.04 -8.30
C LYS A 733 15.93 -12.93 -7.87
N LYS A 734 15.67 -14.00 -8.62
CA LYS A 734 14.75 -15.05 -8.17
C LYS A 734 15.36 -15.73 -6.96
N GLN A 735 14.60 -15.91 -5.88
CA GLN A 735 15.01 -16.85 -4.83
C GLN A 735 15.17 -18.23 -5.48
N ALA A 736 16.27 -18.92 -5.19
CA ALA A 736 16.34 -20.36 -5.46
C ALA A 736 15.18 -21.02 -4.71
N ALA A 737 14.35 -21.78 -5.43
CA ALA A 737 13.17 -22.46 -4.93
C ALA A 737 13.52 -23.44 -3.81
#